data_e1593b410a8624af119aa103852f85f5
#
_entry.id   e1593b410a8624af119aa103852f85f5
#
_cell.length_a   1.000
_cell.length_b   1.000
_cell.length_c   1.000
_cell.angle_alpha   90.00
_cell.angle_beta   90.00
_cell.angle_gamma   90.00
#
_symmetry.space_group_name_H-M   'P 1'
#
loop_
_entity.id
_entity.type
_entity.pdbx_description
1 polymer ?
#
loop_
_entity_poly.entity_id
_entity_poly.type
_entity_poly.pdbx_seq_one_letter_code
_entity_poly.pdbx_strand_id
1 'polypeptide(L)'
;MKKTFHKTLSLLLALSLLCTLSIPALASEALGEDLTSKDIELNHATQLSTNVFWSTAYSDLRQENYITYEPNRDVTPIVTYGSVLTERHTVTSMAAELEEEGYRVVAGINGDFYNVSTGLPIGLVVTEGQLRSSDAGYYAVGFKKDGSAVIGKPGIKVTANLGYGVDNGFGSYTEYVRQIMGVNKARVSTGGIYLYTYDFNDRHTTGNTEEGIDVVCSIQDGELAIGETVKLTVERVLETKYATTLEPDQIVLSVNLKSDAYHVDALRNIPVGSEITLTIAASSDAWNDVEYAVGALYSLVENGAVVSGLAAGSNPRTAIGQKADGTLVFYTIDGRKSGYSIGASLTQVAQRLIELGCVSAICLDGGGSTTLSITEPDELTAKAINRPSDGYERAVTNQIFLVASSKPSNKLSHFYVNADYDYVLAGSTVNISAAAVDSNYIPMEKSYELTASDGQLDGNVLTTPSHAAETTVTAKSGSKKGTTTVYAIETPDDVAIRNSSGTILTSLTVTPGSKTTLAATAAYQHRSLKADANLFSWSVEGGIGKISEDGVFTAGSPGSGTITVTAGGKSISIPVTISKLALKTMEDFEEEETVFTDGAGDGVKLSHVNSGDLVRMGRGAMQLDYTLSEEAGLVAQWSTNTDITVSPNVYSSVNLWVYGDESGNTLSFLYSDGSTGYQEQIGRAHV
;
A
#
# COMPACT_ATOMS: atom_id res chain seq x y z
N MET A 1 -58.10 27.68 -4.42
CA MET A 1 -56.68 27.91 -4.19
C MET A 1 -56.03 26.86 -3.25
N LYS A 2 -56.62 26.45 -2.12
CA LYS A 2 -56.01 25.47 -1.20
C LYS A 2 -55.81 24.01 -1.76
N LYS A 3 -56.65 23.57 -2.66
CA LYS A 3 -56.53 22.20 -3.26
C LYS A 3 -55.48 22.09 -4.36
N THR A 4 -55.10 23.19 -5.01
CA THR A 4 -54.06 23.21 -6.05
C THR A 4 -52.65 23.29 -5.43
N PHE A 5 -52.53 23.90 -4.28
CA PHE A 5 -51.25 24.02 -3.55
C PHE A 5 -50.79 22.67 -2.97
N HIS A 6 -51.72 21.82 -2.52
CA HIS A 6 -51.38 20.48 -2.02
C HIS A 6 -50.96 19.50 -3.12
N LYS A 7 -51.53 19.64 -4.34
CA LYS A 7 -51.12 18.79 -5.49
C LYS A 7 -49.74 19.18 -6.04
N THR A 8 -49.40 20.47 -6.06
CA THR A 8 -48.06 20.94 -6.48
C THR A 8 -47.01 20.63 -5.44
N LEU A 9 -47.33 20.69 -4.15
CA LEU A 9 -46.38 20.31 -3.10
C LEU A 9 -46.11 18.82 -3.05
N SER A 10 -47.15 17.97 -3.28
CA SER A 10 -47.00 16.52 -3.40
C SER A 10 -46.23 16.10 -4.67
N LEU A 11 -46.35 16.86 -5.77
CA LEU A 11 -45.59 16.60 -7.00
C LEU A 11 -44.14 17.04 -6.84
N LEU A 12 -43.84 18.13 -6.11
CA LEU A 12 -42.47 18.54 -5.77
C LEU A 12 -41.81 17.60 -4.75
N LEU A 13 -42.55 17.08 -3.76
CA LEU A 13 -42.02 16.03 -2.88
C LEU A 13 -41.83 14.68 -3.60
N ALA A 14 -42.69 14.33 -4.55
CA ALA A 14 -42.51 13.13 -5.38
C ALA A 14 -41.38 13.28 -6.38
N LEU A 15 -41.11 14.49 -6.90
CA LEU A 15 -39.94 14.77 -7.72
C LEU A 15 -38.63 14.83 -6.90
N SER A 16 -38.68 15.24 -5.63
CA SER A 16 -37.49 15.18 -4.76
C SER A 16 -37.19 13.77 -4.23
N LEU A 17 -38.20 12.86 -4.18
CA LEU A 17 -38.00 11.45 -3.87
C LEU A 17 -37.56 10.61 -5.08
N LEU A 18 -37.73 11.11 -6.31
CA LEU A 18 -37.26 10.45 -7.53
C LEU A 18 -35.86 10.90 -7.97
N CYS A 19 -35.24 11.83 -7.26
CA CYS A 19 -33.85 12.25 -7.50
C CYS A 19 -32.82 11.56 -6.59
N THR A 20 -33.21 10.53 -5.86
CA THR A 20 -32.27 9.53 -5.33
C THR A 20 -32.20 8.33 -6.26
N LEU A 21 -32.21 8.59 -7.57
CA LEU A 21 -31.61 7.67 -8.50
C LEU A 21 -30.12 7.71 -8.20
N SER A 22 -29.60 6.60 -7.70
CA SER A 22 -28.19 6.29 -7.71
C SER A 22 -27.60 6.86 -9.01
N ILE A 23 -26.85 7.95 -8.91
CA ILE A 23 -25.95 8.33 -9.99
C ILE A 23 -25.10 7.08 -10.16
N PRO A 24 -25.12 6.41 -11.32
CA PRO A 24 -24.17 5.32 -11.53
C PRO A 24 -22.80 5.92 -11.23
N ALA A 25 -22.05 5.30 -10.34
CA ALA A 25 -20.67 5.67 -10.10
C ALA A 25 -20.05 5.77 -11.48
N LEU A 26 -19.61 6.97 -11.87
CA LEU A 26 -18.93 7.18 -13.14
C LEU A 26 -17.69 6.30 -13.07
N ALA A 27 -17.57 5.34 -13.98
CA ALA A 27 -16.40 4.49 -14.07
C ALA A 27 -15.15 5.38 -14.05
N SER A 28 -14.17 5.06 -13.21
CA SER A 28 -12.94 5.85 -13.15
C SER A 28 -12.23 5.74 -14.50
N GLU A 29 -12.12 6.85 -15.23
CA GLU A 29 -11.34 6.90 -16.46
C GLU A 29 -9.85 6.59 -16.18
N ALA A 30 -9.37 6.94 -14.99
CA ALA A 30 -7.98 6.77 -14.60
C ALA A 30 -7.61 5.32 -14.25
N LEU A 31 -8.49 4.60 -13.54
CA LEU A 31 -8.19 3.28 -12.97
C LEU A 31 -8.84 2.11 -13.71
N GLY A 32 -9.96 2.34 -14.38
CA GLY A 32 -10.71 1.33 -15.13
C GLY A 32 -12.17 1.26 -14.72
N GLU A 33 -12.80 0.11 -14.99
CA GLU A 33 -14.20 -0.14 -14.67
C GLU A 33 -14.39 -0.35 -13.16
N ASP A 34 -15.34 0.38 -12.55
CA ASP A 34 -15.69 0.23 -11.15
C ASP A 34 -16.40 -1.12 -10.92
N LEU A 35 -15.84 -1.96 -10.06
CA LEU A 35 -16.42 -3.25 -9.69
C LEU A 35 -17.15 -3.19 -8.34
N THR A 36 -16.54 -2.56 -7.34
CA THR A 36 -17.13 -2.34 -6.01
C THR A 36 -16.66 -1.04 -5.40
N SER A 37 -17.53 -0.47 -4.58
CA SER A 37 -17.23 0.62 -3.68
C SER A 37 -17.84 0.34 -2.31
N LYS A 38 -17.08 0.55 -1.23
CA LYS A 38 -17.55 0.43 0.15
C LYS A 38 -17.06 1.61 0.95
N ASP A 39 -17.98 2.25 1.64
CA ASP A 39 -17.73 3.40 2.49
C ASP A 39 -17.96 3.04 3.95
N ILE A 40 -17.06 3.48 4.84
CA ILE A 40 -17.17 3.31 6.29
C ILE A 40 -16.89 4.65 6.95
N GLU A 41 -17.85 5.15 7.73
CA GLU A 41 -17.64 6.30 8.59
C GLU A 41 -16.77 5.88 9.80
N LEU A 42 -15.55 6.39 9.88
CA LEU A 42 -14.58 6.04 10.93
C LEU A 42 -14.69 6.95 12.15
N ASN A 43 -14.98 8.24 11.91
CA ASN A 43 -15.11 9.25 12.94
C ASN A 43 -15.81 10.48 12.35
N HIS A 44 -16.01 11.54 13.15
CA HIS A 44 -16.57 12.82 12.67
C HIS A 44 -15.87 13.30 11.41
N ALA A 45 -16.67 13.53 10.35
CA ALA A 45 -16.18 14.03 9.07
C ALA A 45 -14.96 13.26 8.51
N THR A 46 -14.86 11.98 8.84
CA THR A 46 -13.75 11.10 8.45
C THR A 46 -14.30 9.77 7.96
N GLN A 47 -14.14 9.50 6.66
CA GLN A 47 -14.70 8.34 5.97
C GLN A 47 -13.61 7.57 5.23
N LEU A 48 -13.61 6.25 5.37
CA LEU A 48 -12.87 5.34 4.51
C LEU A 48 -13.71 5.00 3.29
N SER A 49 -13.09 5.03 2.11
CA SER A 49 -13.63 4.44 0.88
C SER A 49 -12.67 3.37 0.35
N THR A 50 -13.20 2.18 0.08
CA THR A 50 -12.47 1.06 -0.52
C THR A 50 -13.08 0.73 -1.87
N ASN A 51 -12.29 0.77 -2.94
CA ASN A 51 -12.75 0.56 -4.30
C ASN A 51 -11.92 -0.50 -5.02
N VAL A 52 -12.59 -1.30 -5.84
CA VAL A 52 -11.94 -2.28 -6.72
C VAL A 52 -12.29 -1.95 -8.16
N PHE A 53 -11.27 -1.89 -9.02
CA PHE A 53 -11.41 -1.60 -10.45
C PHE A 53 -10.88 -2.75 -11.29
N TRP A 54 -11.46 -2.90 -12.48
CA TRP A 54 -10.93 -3.75 -13.54
C TRP A 54 -10.22 -2.92 -14.60
N SER A 55 -8.96 -3.16 -14.78
CA SER A 55 -8.18 -2.53 -15.84
C SER A 55 -8.22 -3.37 -17.12
N THR A 56 -9.01 -2.97 -18.11
CA THR A 56 -9.08 -3.66 -19.42
C THR A 56 -7.74 -3.65 -20.14
N ALA A 57 -6.93 -2.60 -19.95
CA ALA A 57 -5.62 -2.48 -20.58
C ALA A 57 -4.60 -3.51 -20.10
N TYR A 58 -4.75 -4.00 -18.87
CA TYR A 58 -3.85 -4.98 -18.25
C TYR A 58 -4.55 -6.30 -17.96
N SER A 59 -5.86 -6.39 -18.17
CA SER A 59 -6.70 -7.55 -17.81
C SER A 59 -6.49 -8.00 -16.37
N ASP A 60 -6.46 -7.03 -15.43
CA ASP A 60 -6.19 -7.29 -14.02
C ASP A 60 -6.86 -6.26 -13.10
N LEU A 61 -6.86 -6.53 -11.81
CA LEU A 61 -7.51 -5.74 -10.77
C LEU A 61 -6.64 -4.60 -10.25
N ARG A 62 -7.30 -3.59 -9.68
CA ARG A 62 -6.72 -2.52 -8.87
C ARG A 62 -7.52 -2.36 -7.59
N GLN A 63 -6.82 -2.29 -6.47
CA GLN A 63 -7.38 -2.09 -5.14
C GLN A 63 -6.96 -0.71 -4.62
N GLU A 64 -7.94 0.16 -4.44
CA GLU A 64 -7.78 1.53 -3.93
C GLU A 64 -8.39 1.63 -2.53
N ASN A 65 -7.71 2.37 -1.64
CA ASN A 65 -8.27 2.79 -0.37
C ASN A 65 -7.95 4.28 -0.16
N TYR A 66 -8.90 5.07 0.29
CA TYR A 66 -8.64 6.43 0.68
C TYR A 66 -9.51 6.89 1.85
N ILE A 67 -8.96 7.81 2.63
CA ILE A 67 -9.69 8.50 3.69
C ILE A 67 -10.06 9.89 3.20
N THR A 68 -11.34 10.23 3.24
CA THR A 68 -11.82 11.61 3.10
C THR A 68 -11.93 12.20 4.49
N TYR A 69 -11.28 13.34 4.72
CA TYR A 69 -11.26 14.05 6.00
C TYR A 69 -11.63 15.52 5.78
N GLU A 70 -12.73 15.96 6.38
CA GLU A 70 -13.07 17.38 6.45
C GLU A 70 -12.46 17.96 7.73
N PRO A 71 -11.69 19.07 7.64
CA PRO A 71 -11.08 19.71 8.81
C PRO A 71 -12.09 19.99 9.92
N ASN A 72 -11.81 19.50 11.12
CA ASN A 72 -12.68 19.65 12.28
C ASN A 72 -11.86 19.65 13.58
N ARG A 73 -12.53 19.77 14.75
CA ARG A 73 -11.86 19.83 16.06
C ARG A 73 -11.82 18.50 16.81
N ASP A 74 -12.55 17.51 16.33
CA ASP A 74 -12.69 16.21 16.99
C ASP A 74 -11.63 15.21 16.48
N VAL A 75 -11.19 15.38 15.23
CA VAL A 75 -10.12 14.61 14.60
C VAL A 75 -9.04 15.56 14.11
N THR A 76 -7.79 15.30 14.46
CA THR A 76 -6.66 16.18 14.12
C THR A 76 -5.61 15.38 13.36
N PRO A 77 -5.10 15.89 12.21
CA PRO A 77 -3.95 15.31 11.53
C PRO A 77 -2.66 15.66 12.29
N ILE A 78 -1.84 14.64 12.53
CA ILE A 78 -0.50 14.76 13.13
C ILE A 78 0.54 14.07 12.28
N VAL A 79 1.80 14.48 12.41
CA VAL A 79 2.97 13.80 11.82
C VAL A 79 3.82 13.27 12.94
N THR A 80 4.25 12.02 12.83
CA THR A 80 5.11 11.36 13.81
C THR A 80 6.41 10.89 13.17
N TYR A 81 7.41 10.69 13.99
CA TYR A 81 8.64 9.97 13.73
C TYR A 81 9.02 9.24 15.04
N GLY A 82 10.01 8.36 15.02
CA GLY A 82 10.46 7.69 16.23
C GLY A 82 11.06 8.62 17.27
N SER A 83 11.86 8.10 18.21
CA SER A 83 12.57 8.93 19.20
C SER A 83 13.58 9.88 18.55
N VAL A 84 14.06 9.54 17.34
CA VAL A 84 14.94 10.35 16.50
C VAL A 84 14.57 10.22 15.03
N LEU A 85 14.96 11.21 14.20
CA LEU A 85 14.58 11.31 12.79
C LEU A 85 15.01 10.11 11.91
N THR A 86 16.05 9.40 12.30
CA THR A 86 16.55 8.24 11.55
C THR A 86 15.94 6.90 11.96
N GLU A 87 15.17 6.89 13.03
CA GLU A 87 14.46 5.70 13.49
C GLU A 87 13.29 5.37 12.55
N ARG A 88 12.93 4.09 12.49
CA ARG A 88 11.90 3.60 11.57
C ARG A 88 10.90 2.76 12.32
N HIS A 89 9.63 3.05 12.08
CA HIS A 89 8.49 2.33 12.63
C HIS A 89 7.55 1.92 11.51
N THR A 90 6.85 0.81 11.68
CA THR A 90 5.69 0.52 10.84
C THR A 90 4.56 1.48 11.19
N VAL A 91 3.63 1.69 10.27
CA VAL A 91 2.46 2.55 10.54
C VAL A 91 1.68 2.00 11.74
N THR A 92 1.50 0.67 11.82
CA THR A 92 0.77 0.06 12.94
C THR A 92 1.53 0.07 14.26
N SER A 93 2.86 -0.03 14.27
CA SER A 93 3.63 0.09 15.53
C SER A 93 3.58 1.51 16.09
N MET A 94 3.69 2.53 15.22
CA MET A 94 3.56 3.92 15.63
C MET A 94 2.12 4.26 16.07
N ALA A 95 1.10 3.66 15.42
CA ALA A 95 -0.27 3.78 15.88
C ALA A 95 -0.46 3.25 17.31
N ALA A 96 0.16 2.09 17.63
CA ALA A 96 0.10 1.53 18.98
C ALA A 96 0.78 2.43 20.02
N GLU A 97 1.90 3.08 19.69
CA GLU A 97 2.55 4.06 20.56
C GLU A 97 1.64 5.26 20.87
N LEU A 98 0.98 5.81 19.84
CA LEU A 98 -0.01 6.89 20.02
C LEU A 98 -1.21 6.47 20.87
N GLU A 99 -1.68 5.22 20.72
CA GLU A 99 -2.76 4.66 21.52
C GLU A 99 -2.35 4.51 22.99
N GLU A 100 -1.11 4.11 23.26
CA GLU A 100 -0.54 4.07 24.63
C GLU A 100 -0.41 5.49 25.24
N GLU A 101 -0.13 6.51 24.43
CA GLU A 101 -0.14 7.91 24.84
C GLU A 101 -1.55 8.47 25.11
N GLY A 102 -2.59 7.72 24.76
CA GLY A 102 -3.98 8.05 25.05
C GLY A 102 -4.74 8.70 23.90
N TYR A 103 -4.23 8.63 22.67
CA TYR A 103 -4.97 8.97 21.46
C TYR A 103 -5.84 7.78 21.00
N ARG A 104 -6.90 8.08 20.25
CA ARG A 104 -7.54 7.13 19.36
C ARG A 104 -7.02 7.39 17.95
N VAL A 105 -6.29 6.45 17.39
CA VAL A 105 -5.87 6.51 16.00
C VAL A 105 -7.09 6.19 15.12
N VAL A 106 -7.56 7.16 14.34
CA VAL A 106 -8.69 6.98 13.41
C VAL A 106 -8.21 6.37 12.11
N ALA A 107 -7.10 6.92 11.57
CA ALA A 107 -6.42 6.40 10.39
C ALA A 107 -4.94 6.81 10.42
N GLY A 108 -4.11 6.08 9.69
CA GLY A 108 -2.69 6.39 9.52
C GLY A 108 -2.15 5.93 8.17
N ILE A 109 -1.25 6.71 7.58
CA ILE A 109 -0.52 6.36 6.36
C ILE A 109 0.98 6.61 6.52
N ASN A 110 1.79 5.94 5.70
CA ASN A 110 3.20 6.27 5.59
C ASN A 110 3.41 7.68 5.03
N GLY A 111 4.50 8.32 5.43
CA GLY A 111 4.83 9.70 5.03
C GLY A 111 5.80 9.80 3.86
N ASP A 112 6.83 10.65 4.04
CA ASP A 112 7.80 11.04 3.00
C ASP A 112 8.77 9.93 2.63
N PHE A 113 9.40 10.10 1.49
CA PHE A 113 10.59 9.37 1.08
C PHE A 113 11.75 9.58 2.05
N TYR A 114 12.56 8.57 2.21
CA TYR A 114 13.73 8.63 3.07
C TYR A 114 14.94 7.92 2.45
N ASN A 115 16.11 8.22 2.92
CA ASN A 115 17.31 7.49 2.52
C ASN A 115 17.30 6.12 3.19
N VAL A 116 17.14 5.05 2.40
CA VAL A 116 17.00 3.67 2.91
C VAL A 116 18.20 3.22 3.73
N SER A 117 19.42 3.70 3.44
CA SER A 117 20.63 3.30 4.17
C SER A 117 20.77 4.01 5.51
N THR A 118 20.37 5.28 5.60
CA THR A 118 20.58 6.10 6.81
C THR A 118 19.32 6.34 7.63
N GLY A 119 18.14 6.14 7.07
CA GLY A 119 16.86 6.51 7.71
C GLY A 119 16.53 8.01 7.62
N LEU A 120 17.37 8.86 7.02
CA LEU A 120 17.12 10.29 6.97
C LEU A 120 15.93 10.64 6.07
N PRO A 121 14.93 11.41 6.56
CA PRO A 121 13.86 11.99 5.72
C PRO A 121 14.46 12.90 4.64
N ILE A 122 13.90 12.82 3.42
CA ILE A 122 14.36 13.65 2.30
C ILE A 122 13.79 15.07 2.43
N GLY A 123 12.51 15.22 2.72
CA GLY A 123 11.82 16.49 2.77
C GLY A 123 11.64 17.07 4.17
N LEU A 124 10.64 17.93 4.28
CA LEU A 124 10.25 18.63 5.50
C LEU A 124 9.71 17.66 6.56
N VAL A 125 10.07 17.90 7.81
CA VAL A 125 9.40 17.33 8.98
C VAL A 125 9.19 18.45 10.00
N VAL A 126 7.92 18.68 10.36
CA VAL A 126 7.51 19.56 11.46
C VAL A 126 6.62 18.77 12.39
N THR A 127 6.89 18.81 13.68
CA THR A 127 6.06 18.20 14.71
C THR A 127 5.90 19.18 15.87
N GLU A 128 4.66 19.36 16.33
CA GLU A 128 4.35 20.27 17.43
C GLU A 128 4.90 21.70 17.19
N GLY A 129 4.78 22.18 15.94
CA GLY A 129 5.26 23.50 15.51
C GLY A 129 6.78 23.57 15.27
N GLN A 130 7.56 22.57 15.70
CA GLN A 130 9.02 22.61 15.61
C GLN A 130 9.56 22.00 14.31
N LEU A 131 10.47 22.71 13.67
CA LEU A 131 11.19 22.28 12.47
C LEU A 131 12.21 21.19 12.82
N ARG A 132 11.89 19.93 12.52
CA ARG A 132 12.76 18.79 12.76
C ARG A 132 13.71 18.51 11.58
N SER A 133 13.25 18.73 10.34
CA SER A 133 14.02 18.52 9.12
C SER A 133 13.59 19.54 8.05
N SER A 134 14.52 20.21 7.38
CA SER A 134 14.20 21.19 6.33
C SER A 134 13.70 20.55 5.04
N ASP A 135 12.97 21.32 4.22
CA ASP A 135 12.28 20.87 3.01
C ASP A 135 13.19 20.51 1.83
N ALA A 136 14.46 20.89 1.85
CA ALA A 136 15.42 20.66 0.77
C ALA A 136 14.92 21.11 -0.63
N GLY A 137 13.94 22.03 -0.69
CA GLY A 137 13.35 22.57 -1.91
C GLY A 137 12.25 21.69 -2.52
N TYR A 138 11.83 20.64 -1.83
CA TYR A 138 10.75 19.74 -2.24
C TYR A 138 9.36 20.26 -1.81
N TYR A 139 8.32 19.55 -2.24
CA TYR A 139 6.94 19.78 -1.81
C TYR A 139 6.72 19.29 -0.38
N ALA A 140 5.63 19.76 0.22
CA ALA A 140 5.18 19.28 1.53
C ALA A 140 3.67 19.47 1.68
N VAL A 141 3.08 18.76 2.63
CA VAL A 141 1.81 19.09 3.26
C VAL A 141 2.07 19.54 4.69
N GLY A 142 1.47 20.66 5.07
CA GLY A 142 1.47 21.16 6.44
C GLY A 142 0.06 21.20 6.99
N PHE A 143 -0.13 20.75 8.23
CA PHE A 143 -1.40 20.72 8.95
C PHE A 143 -1.40 21.79 10.04
N LYS A 144 -2.48 22.52 10.15
CA LYS A 144 -2.70 23.55 11.17
C LYS A 144 -3.51 23.01 12.34
N LYS A 145 -3.51 23.74 13.43
CA LYS A 145 -4.19 23.38 14.68
C LYS A 145 -5.71 23.18 14.54
N ASP A 146 -6.33 23.79 13.55
CA ASP A 146 -7.76 23.62 13.23
C ASP A 146 -8.06 22.44 12.30
N GLY A 147 -7.03 21.64 11.95
CA GLY A 147 -7.10 20.50 11.04
C GLY A 147 -7.02 20.89 9.55
N SER A 148 -7.01 22.18 9.22
CA SER A 148 -6.79 22.63 7.84
C SER A 148 -5.35 22.37 7.38
N ALA A 149 -5.14 22.32 6.07
CA ALA A 149 -3.82 22.03 5.52
C ALA A 149 -3.40 23.03 4.44
N VAL A 150 -2.10 23.11 4.24
CA VAL A 150 -1.44 23.77 3.11
C VAL A 150 -0.62 22.73 2.33
N ILE A 151 -0.76 22.72 1.01
CA ILE A 151 0.04 21.85 0.11
C ILE A 151 0.83 22.76 -0.84
N GLY A 152 2.14 22.52 -0.97
CA GLY A 152 3.00 23.28 -1.87
C GLY A 152 4.48 23.16 -1.53
N LYS A 153 5.26 24.13 -1.99
CA LYS A 153 6.68 24.25 -1.63
C LYS A 153 6.83 25.23 -0.48
N PRO A 154 7.23 24.77 0.70
CA PRO A 154 7.40 25.64 1.87
C PRO A 154 8.50 26.69 1.65
N GLY A 155 9.59 26.29 0.99
CA GLY A 155 10.73 27.18 0.72
C GLY A 155 11.34 27.71 2.01
N ILE A 156 11.59 26.81 2.98
CA ILE A 156 12.12 27.15 4.30
C ILE A 156 13.54 27.71 4.17
N LYS A 157 13.74 28.89 4.72
CA LYS A 157 15.04 29.54 4.83
C LYS A 157 15.38 29.77 6.29
N VAL A 158 16.48 29.19 6.73
CA VAL A 158 17.05 29.43 8.05
C VAL A 158 18.28 30.34 7.85
N THR A 159 18.26 31.50 8.49
CA THR A 159 19.33 32.49 8.42
C THR A 159 19.95 32.69 9.80
N ALA A 160 21.26 32.58 9.90
CA ALA A 160 22.01 32.80 11.13
C ALA A 160 22.72 34.15 11.08
N ASN A 161 22.35 35.08 11.94
CA ASN A 161 23.22 36.21 12.29
C ASN A 161 24.16 35.73 13.39
N LEU A 162 25.47 35.73 13.11
CA LEU A 162 26.47 35.11 13.97
C LEU A 162 26.88 35.99 15.18
N GLY A 163 26.28 37.18 15.32
CA GLY A 163 26.52 38.08 16.45
C GLY A 163 27.92 38.69 16.50
N TYR A 164 28.70 38.55 15.42
CA TYR A 164 29.99 39.22 15.23
C TYR A 164 30.19 39.58 13.75
N GLY A 165 31.18 40.36 13.46
CA GLY A 165 31.37 40.84 12.10
C GLY A 165 32.71 41.56 11.90
N VAL A 166 32.80 42.32 10.83
CA VAL A 166 34.00 43.08 10.43
C VAL A 166 33.72 44.57 10.55
N ASP A 167 34.67 45.29 11.20
CA ASP A 167 34.75 46.74 11.12
C ASP A 167 35.42 47.12 9.78
N ASN A 168 34.67 47.80 8.92
CA ASN A 168 35.13 48.21 7.60
C ASN A 168 36.12 49.41 7.63
N GLY A 169 36.53 49.86 8.82
CA GLY A 169 37.49 50.95 8.98
C GLY A 169 36.99 52.36 8.63
N PHE A 170 35.69 52.48 8.22
CA PHE A 170 35.01 53.73 7.88
C PHE A 170 33.87 54.06 8.82
N GLY A 171 33.87 53.48 10.04
CA GLY A 171 32.79 53.66 11.02
C GLY A 171 31.50 52.86 10.73
N SER A 172 31.58 51.90 9.84
CA SER A 172 30.50 50.92 9.62
C SER A 172 30.92 49.52 10.02
N TYR A 173 30.08 48.85 10.77
CA TYR A 173 30.24 47.48 11.20
C TYR A 173 29.26 46.60 10.41
N THR A 174 29.75 45.49 9.84
CA THR A 174 28.94 44.53 9.08
C THR A 174 28.93 43.19 9.79
N GLU A 175 27.80 42.78 10.27
CA GLU A 175 27.62 41.47 10.90
C GLU A 175 27.67 40.33 9.87
N TYR A 176 28.19 39.20 10.32
CA TYR A 176 28.20 37.99 9.50
C TYR A 176 26.83 37.33 9.55
N VAL A 177 26.09 37.39 8.44
CA VAL A 177 24.84 36.70 8.23
C VAL A 177 25.07 35.54 7.26
N ARG A 178 24.65 34.33 7.63
CA ARG A 178 24.83 33.10 6.84
C ARG A 178 23.52 32.36 6.67
N GLN A 179 23.30 31.83 5.49
CA GLN A 179 22.21 30.90 5.24
C GLN A 179 22.60 29.50 5.72
N ILE A 180 21.68 28.83 6.42
CA ILE A 180 21.77 27.41 6.76
C ILE A 180 21.26 26.59 5.59
N MET A 181 22.07 25.67 5.09
CA MET A 181 21.77 24.87 3.90
C MET A 181 20.83 23.70 4.19
N GLY A 182 20.81 23.24 5.42
CA GLY A 182 19.91 22.17 5.85
C GLY A 182 19.86 22.05 7.37
N VAL A 183 18.66 21.77 7.87
CA VAL A 183 18.41 21.40 9.26
C VAL A 183 18.24 19.89 9.30
N ASN A 184 19.09 19.21 10.07
CA ASN A 184 19.11 17.75 10.20
C ASN A 184 19.18 17.02 8.85
N LYS A 185 20.08 17.48 8.00
CA LYS A 185 20.44 16.87 6.70
C LYS A 185 21.91 16.45 6.68
N ALA A 186 22.24 15.48 5.85
CA ALA A 186 23.62 15.07 5.66
C ALA A 186 24.46 16.25 5.13
N ARG A 187 25.58 16.57 5.81
CA ARG A 187 26.49 17.64 5.40
C ARG A 187 27.22 17.28 4.11
N VAL A 188 27.05 18.12 3.09
CA VAL A 188 27.73 17.98 1.79
C VAL A 188 29.14 18.60 1.90
N SER A 189 30.14 17.94 1.33
CA SER A 189 31.54 18.34 1.45
C SER A 189 31.89 19.73 0.88
N THR A 190 31.14 20.20 -0.13
CA THR A 190 31.30 21.54 -0.73
C THR A 190 30.12 22.46 -0.44
N GLY A 191 29.23 22.06 0.46
CA GLY A 191 28.07 22.84 0.88
C GLY A 191 28.43 23.97 1.86
N GLY A 192 27.39 24.75 2.26
CA GLY A 192 27.53 25.77 3.28
C GLY A 192 27.38 25.19 4.70
N ILE A 193 26.75 25.97 5.57
CA ILE A 193 26.55 25.63 6.98
C ILE A 193 25.28 24.78 7.13
N TYR A 194 25.38 23.71 7.92
CA TYR A 194 24.27 22.82 8.33
C TYR A 194 23.98 23.00 9.82
N LEU A 195 22.76 22.77 10.21
CA LEU A 195 22.30 22.83 11.59
C LEU A 195 21.87 21.44 12.04
N TYR A 196 22.31 21.03 13.23
CA TYR A 196 21.95 19.77 13.85
C TYR A 196 21.31 20.00 15.22
N THR A 197 20.28 19.22 15.50
CA THR A 197 19.60 19.14 16.81
C THR A 197 19.79 17.77 17.44
N TYR A 198 19.45 17.64 18.70
CA TYR A 198 19.53 16.40 19.45
C TYR A 198 18.79 15.22 18.79
N ASP A 199 17.64 15.49 18.15
CA ASP A 199 16.77 14.48 17.52
C ASP A 199 17.30 13.96 16.18
N PHE A 200 18.48 14.37 15.74
CA PHE A 200 18.97 14.03 14.40
C PHE A 200 19.16 12.53 14.21
N ASN A 201 19.80 11.82 15.14
CA ASN A 201 20.08 10.39 15.07
C ASN A 201 20.21 9.75 16.47
N ASP A 202 20.20 8.42 16.52
CA ASP A 202 20.26 7.59 17.72
C ASP A 202 21.48 7.80 18.63
N ARG A 203 22.56 8.39 18.09
CA ARG A 203 23.77 8.71 18.83
C ARG A 203 23.78 10.14 19.33
N HIS A 204 22.76 10.93 19.02
CA HIS A 204 22.67 12.36 19.33
C HIS A 204 23.94 13.12 18.90
N THR A 205 24.38 12.90 17.66
CA THR A 205 25.59 13.52 17.10
C THR A 205 25.32 14.16 15.75
N THR A 206 26.26 15.01 15.27
CA THR A 206 26.20 15.57 13.92
C THR A 206 26.33 14.50 12.81
N GLY A 207 26.71 13.27 13.13
CA GLY A 207 26.92 12.18 12.16
C GLY A 207 28.04 12.43 11.14
N ASN A 208 28.80 13.52 11.29
CA ASN A 208 29.84 13.91 10.35
C ASN A 208 31.05 12.98 10.42
N THR A 209 31.61 12.62 9.28
CA THR A 209 32.80 11.75 9.15
C THR A 209 33.97 12.44 8.44
N GLU A 210 33.76 13.66 7.94
CA GLU A 210 34.82 14.48 7.29
C GLU A 210 35.17 15.68 8.16
N GLU A 211 36.43 16.17 8.02
CA GLU A 211 36.89 17.34 8.74
C GLU A 211 36.02 18.57 8.53
N GLY A 212 35.73 19.28 9.59
CA GLY A 212 34.86 20.45 9.59
C GLY A 212 35.02 21.32 10.80
N ILE A 213 34.33 22.44 10.79
CA ILE A 213 34.14 23.32 11.94
C ILE A 213 32.74 23.06 12.48
N ASP A 214 32.67 22.69 13.74
CA ASP A 214 31.43 22.51 14.50
C ASP A 214 31.35 23.57 15.60
N VAL A 215 30.35 24.43 15.58
CA VAL A 215 30.05 25.44 16.60
C VAL A 215 28.90 24.92 17.44
N VAL A 216 29.19 24.55 18.67
CA VAL A 216 28.20 24.09 19.65
C VAL A 216 27.62 25.30 20.36
N CYS A 217 26.31 25.38 20.37
CA CYS A 217 25.53 26.48 20.95
C CYS A 217 24.49 25.94 21.90
N SER A 218 24.23 26.63 23.00
CA SER A 218 23.05 26.42 23.84
C SER A 218 21.91 27.34 23.42
N ILE A 219 20.69 26.82 23.46
CA ILE A 219 19.44 27.58 23.20
C ILE A 219 19.17 28.46 24.42
N GLN A 220 19.04 29.76 24.20
CA GLN A 220 18.74 30.73 25.26
C GLN A 220 17.26 31.17 25.26
N ASP A 221 16.67 31.32 24.09
CA ASP A 221 15.32 31.80 23.92
C ASP A 221 14.77 31.41 22.54
N GLY A 222 13.47 31.16 22.47
CA GLY A 222 12.76 30.81 21.24
C GLY A 222 12.81 29.31 20.92
N GLU A 223 12.03 28.93 19.92
CA GLU A 223 11.91 27.57 19.39
C GLU A 223 12.24 27.54 17.90
N LEU A 224 12.77 26.43 17.42
CA LEU A 224 13.09 26.23 15.99
C LEU A 224 11.78 25.99 15.19
N ALA A 225 10.95 27.05 15.08
CA ALA A 225 9.65 27.04 14.43
C ALA A 225 9.60 27.98 13.22
N ILE A 226 8.72 27.65 12.26
CA ILE A 226 8.54 28.47 11.04
C ILE A 226 7.90 29.82 11.41
N GLY A 227 8.52 30.90 10.98
CA GLY A 227 8.09 32.29 11.29
C GLY A 227 8.74 32.86 12.55
N GLU A 228 9.52 32.06 13.29
CA GLU A 228 10.09 32.43 14.58
C GLU A 228 11.61 32.72 14.52
N THR A 229 12.12 33.22 15.64
CA THR A 229 13.55 33.44 15.85
C THR A 229 14.03 32.69 17.08
N VAL A 230 15.27 32.18 17.00
CA VAL A 230 15.92 31.46 18.11
C VAL A 230 17.23 32.19 18.47
N LYS A 231 17.44 32.41 19.75
CA LYS A 231 18.67 32.96 20.27
C LYS A 231 19.55 31.85 20.85
N LEU A 232 20.79 31.81 20.40
CA LEU A 232 21.78 30.83 20.79
C LEU A 232 22.99 31.54 21.39
N THR A 233 23.68 30.91 22.36
CA THR A 233 25.00 31.33 22.84
C THR A 233 26.05 30.31 22.42
N VAL A 234 27.13 30.75 21.80
CA VAL A 234 28.26 29.91 21.42
C VAL A 234 29.00 29.41 22.66
N GLU A 235 29.02 28.12 22.87
CA GLU A 235 29.75 27.48 23.98
C GLU A 235 31.17 27.10 23.60
N ARG A 236 31.34 26.54 22.40
CA ARG A 236 32.65 26.07 21.92
C ARG A 236 32.68 25.98 20.40
N VAL A 237 33.91 26.15 19.86
CA VAL A 237 34.21 25.98 18.44
C VAL A 237 35.20 24.84 18.31
N LEU A 238 34.86 23.85 17.48
CA LEU A 238 35.65 22.63 17.31
C LEU A 238 36.06 22.49 15.84
N GLU A 239 37.36 22.34 15.58
CA GLU A 239 37.86 21.84 14.31
C GLU A 239 38.06 20.33 14.47
N THR A 240 37.23 19.52 13.83
CA THR A 240 37.16 18.08 14.10
C THR A 240 36.81 17.27 12.85
N LYS A 241 37.32 16.05 12.80
CA LYS A 241 36.91 15.03 11.84
C LYS A 241 35.89 14.01 12.42
N TYR A 242 35.55 14.16 13.68
CA TYR A 242 34.61 13.28 14.38
C TYR A 242 33.26 13.96 14.51
N ALA A 243 32.22 13.13 14.58
CA ALA A 243 30.88 13.62 14.87
C ALA A 243 30.83 14.25 16.27
N THR A 244 30.28 15.46 16.36
CA THR A 244 30.10 16.19 17.62
C THR A 244 28.81 15.73 18.30
N THR A 245 28.91 15.42 19.59
CA THR A 245 27.74 15.05 20.42
C THR A 245 26.94 16.29 20.81
N LEU A 246 25.61 16.14 20.85
CA LEU A 246 24.67 17.17 21.27
C LEU A 246 23.96 16.76 22.57
N GLU A 247 23.68 17.75 23.41
CA GLU A 247 22.73 17.64 24.53
C GLU A 247 21.32 18.15 24.07
N PRO A 248 20.24 17.84 24.80
CA PRO A 248 18.89 18.19 24.38
C PRO A 248 18.63 19.69 24.10
N ASP A 249 19.32 20.58 24.79
CA ASP A 249 19.22 22.04 24.66
C ASP A 249 20.28 22.65 23.75
N GLN A 250 21.03 21.83 23.02
CA GLN A 250 22.08 22.26 22.12
C GLN A 250 21.72 22.18 20.65
N ILE A 251 22.28 23.11 19.90
CA ILE A 251 22.32 23.14 18.44
C ILE A 251 23.79 23.19 18.00
N VAL A 252 24.13 22.44 16.96
CA VAL A 252 25.46 22.52 16.33
C VAL A 252 25.33 23.12 14.93
N LEU A 253 26.07 24.23 14.68
CA LEU A 253 26.29 24.72 13.32
C LEU A 253 27.56 24.11 12.78
N SER A 254 27.49 23.47 11.62
CA SER A 254 28.58 22.65 11.08
C SER A 254 28.86 22.99 9.62
N VAL A 255 30.16 23.14 9.28
CA VAL A 255 30.62 23.34 7.90
C VAL A 255 31.81 22.42 7.60
N ASN A 256 31.85 21.86 6.39
CA ASN A 256 32.99 21.05 5.93
C ASN A 256 34.18 21.96 5.57
N LEU A 257 35.43 21.56 5.88
CA LEU A 257 36.63 22.34 5.54
C LEU A 257 36.85 22.52 4.02
N LYS A 258 36.23 21.68 3.19
CA LYS A 258 36.26 21.80 1.72
C LYS A 258 35.27 22.84 1.18
N SER A 259 34.43 23.40 2.04
CA SER A 259 33.49 24.46 1.68
C SER A 259 34.20 25.79 1.42
N ASP A 260 33.49 26.78 0.89
CA ASP A 260 34.04 28.12 0.67
C ASP A 260 34.55 28.76 1.97
N ALA A 261 35.69 29.46 1.89
CA ALA A 261 36.25 30.20 3.02
C ALA A 261 35.25 31.17 3.65
N TYR A 262 34.31 31.71 2.86
CA TYR A 262 33.20 32.54 3.33
C TYR A 262 32.37 31.88 4.45
N HIS A 263 32.18 30.58 4.41
CA HIS A 263 31.46 29.82 5.44
C HIS A 263 32.40 29.28 6.51
N VAL A 264 33.54 28.73 6.10
CA VAL A 264 34.53 28.11 6.99
C VAL A 264 35.08 29.13 7.97
N ASP A 265 35.58 30.29 7.48
CA ASP A 265 36.15 31.31 8.31
C ASP A 265 35.14 31.99 9.23
N ALA A 266 33.89 32.10 8.78
CA ALA A 266 32.82 32.63 9.61
C ALA A 266 32.51 31.75 10.83
N LEU A 267 32.55 30.42 10.72
CA LEU A 267 32.39 29.56 11.88
C LEU A 267 33.68 29.37 12.68
N ARG A 268 34.87 29.32 12.02
CA ARG A 268 36.16 29.17 12.70
C ARG A 268 36.47 30.33 13.63
N ASN A 269 36.13 31.55 13.24
CA ASN A 269 36.51 32.77 13.94
C ASN A 269 35.41 33.33 14.86
N ILE A 270 34.29 32.62 15.01
CA ILE A 270 33.21 33.07 15.90
C ILE A 270 33.70 33.05 17.36
N PRO A 271 33.56 34.14 18.12
CA PRO A 271 34.02 34.16 19.51
C PRO A 271 33.09 33.31 20.39
N VAL A 272 33.65 32.52 21.30
CA VAL A 272 32.92 31.87 22.37
C VAL A 272 32.16 32.92 23.20
N GLY A 273 30.92 32.69 23.52
CA GLY A 273 30.03 33.62 24.18
C GLY A 273 29.28 34.58 23.25
N SER A 274 29.51 34.52 21.91
CA SER A 274 28.69 35.27 20.95
C SER A 274 27.23 34.81 21.00
N GLU A 275 26.32 35.77 20.83
CA GLU A 275 24.88 35.47 20.64
C GLU A 275 24.59 35.30 19.14
N ILE A 276 24.12 34.12 18.72
CA ILE A 276 23.66 33.88 17.38
C ILE A 276 22.14 34.03 17.37
N THR A 277 21.61 34.72 16.37
CA THR A 277 20.16 34.77 16.12
C THR A 277 19.82 33.99 14.85
N LEU A 278 19.08 32.92 15.00
CA LEU A 278 18.47 32.19 13.88
C LEU A 278 17.11 32.81 13.55
N THR A 279 16.85 33.00 12.26
CA THR A 279 15.53 33.40 11.76
C THR A 279 15.05 32.32 10.80
N ILE A 280 13.87 31.78 11.06
CA ILE A 280 13.25 30.70 10.26
C ILE A 280 12.07 31.31 9.50
N ALA A 281 12.15 31.34 8.17
CA ALA A 281 11.11 31.91 7.32
C ALA A 281 10.66 30.92 6.25
N ALA A 282 9.38 30.95 5.90
CA ALA A 282 8.85 30.21 4.76
C ALA A 282 8.66 31.13 3.54
N SER A 283 8.39 30.54 2.37
CA SER A 283 8.10 31.28 1.14
C SER A 283 6.77 32.08 1.18
N SER A 284 5.86 31.71 2.08
CA SER A 284 4.61 32.43 2.33
C SER A 284 4.14 32.24 3.77
N ASP A 285 3.34 33.19 4.26
CA ASP A 285 2.78 33.18 5.61
C ASP A 285 1.80 32.01 5.85
N ALA A 286 1.33 31.34 4.80
CA ALA A 286 0.48 30.16 4.93
C ALA A 286 1.13 29.01 5.72
N TRP A 287 2.47 28.99 5.81
CA TRP A 287 3.25 27.98 6.53
C TRP A 287 3.57 28.35 7.98
N ASN A 288 3.35 29.60 8.41
CA ASN A 288 3.76 30.07 9.74
C ASN A 288 2.98 29.39 10.89
N ASP A 289 1.72 28.98 10.64
CA ASP A 289 0.85 28.37 11.67
C ASP A 289 0.79 26.84 11.55
N VAL A 290 1.78 26.23 10.90
CA VAL A 290 1.83 24.77 10.70
C VAL A 290 2.35 24.09 11.97
N GLU A 291 1.52 23.25 12.56
CA GLU A 291 1.85 22.43 13.73
C GLU A 291 2.57 21.12 13.32
N TYR A 292 2.15 20.54 12.20
CA TYR A 292 2.71 19.30 11.67
C TYR A 292 2.94 19.41 10.17
N ALA A 293 4.05 18.90 9.67
CA ALA A 293 4.28 18.84 8.24
C ALA A 293 5.13 17.62 7.85
N VAL A 294 4.90 17.14 6.65
CA VAL A 294 5.71 16.08 6.03
C VAL A 294 6.03 16.44 4.59
N GLY A 295 7.24 16.10 4.15
CA GLY A 295 7.72 16.31 2.79
C GLY A 295 7.11 15.37 1.76
N ALA A 296 7.33 15.72 0.50
CA ALA A 296 6.97 14.91 -0.66
C ALA A 296 7.85 15.27 -1.85
N LEU A 297 8.32 14.28 -2.61
CA LEU A 297 9.21 14.55 -3.73
C LEU A 297 8.49 15.16 -4.94
N TYR A 298 7.22 14.80 -5.16
CA TYR A 298 6.51 15.14 -6.39
C TYR A 298 5.17 15.80 -6.10
N SER A 299 4.85 16.88 -6.85
CA SER A 299 3.47 17.31 -7.03
C SER A 299 2.81 16.41 -8.07
N LEU A 300 1.54 16.07 -7.86
CA LEU A 300 0.70 15.30 -8.77
C LEU A 300 -0.34 16.16 -9.45
N VAL A 301 -0.99 17.04 -8.68
CA VAL A 301 -2.04 17.94 -9.14
C VAL A 301 -1.76 19.36 -8.66
N GLU A 302 -1.78 20.31 -9.59
CA GLU A 302 -1.69 21.74 -9.30
C GLU A 302 -2.83 22.47 -10.01
N ASN A 303 -3.58 23.27 -9.25
CA ASN A 303 -4.74 24.03 -9.75
C ASN A 303 -5.76 23.17 -10.53
N GLY A 304 -6.01 21.94 -10.06
CA GLY A 304 -6.93 21.00 -10.70
C GLY A 304 -6.43 20.35 -11.99
N ALA A 305 -5.14 20.47 -12.29
CA ALA A 305 -4.52 19.88 -13.48
C ALA A 305 -3.37 18.93 -13.11
N VAL A 306 -3.23 17.84 -13.89
CA VAL A 306 -2.11 16.89 -13.73
C VAL A 306 -0.80 17.57 -14.08
N VAL A 307 0.20 17.43 -13.21
CA VAL A 307 1.56 17.93 -13.43
C VAL A 307 2.25 17.13 -14.53
N SER A 308 3.00 17.81 -15.39
CA SER A 308 3.76 17.15 -16.46
C SER A 308 5.02 16.46 -15.98
N GLY A 309 5.50 15.46 -16.72
CA GLY A 309 6.78 14.78 -16.44
C GLY A 309 6.73 13.76 -15.31
N LEU A 310 5.56 13.30 -14.90
CA LEU A 310 5.40 12.26 -13.90
C LEU A 310 5.97 10.93 -14.39
N ALA A 311 6.63 10.19 -13.48
CA ALA A 311 7.22 8.90 -13.80
C ALA A 311 6.15 7.87 -14.20
N ALA A 312 6.45 7.12 -15.24
CA ALA A 312 5.61 6.01 -15.71
C ALA A 312 5.78 4.76 -14.83
N GLY A 313 4.91 3.78 -15.05
CA GLY A 313 4.94 2.46 -14.42
C GLY A 313 3.95 2.33 -13.26
N SER A 314 3.21 1.21 -13.30
CA SER A 314 2.25 0.83 -12.25
C SER A 314 2.99 0.33 -11.01
N ASN A 315 2.68 0.90 -9.87
CA ASN A 315 3.27 0.55 -8.57
C ASN A 315 2.25 0.84 -7.46
N PRO A 316 2.43 0.30 -6.25
CA PRO A 316 1.76 0.81 -5.07
C PRO A 316 2.08 2.30 -4.89
N ARG A 317 1.08 3.11 -4.51
CA ARG A 317 1.25 4.55 -4.34
C ARG A 317 0.57 5.04 -3.07
N THR A 318 1.21 6.01 -2.44
CA THR A 318 0.63 6.81 -1.35
C THR A 318 0.64 8.26 -1.78
N ALA A 319 -0.46 8.96 -1.56
CA ALA A 319 -0.61 10.36 -1.92
C ALA A 319 -1.54 11.08 -0.92
N ILE A 320 -1.45 12.40 -0.91
CA ILE A 320 -2.41 13.25 -0.23
C ILE A 320 -2.89 14.33 -1.18
N GLY A 321 -4.21 14.52 -1.25
CA GLY A 321 -4.85 15.54 -2.05
C GLY A 321 -5.70 16.47 -1.20
N GLN A 322 -5.96 17.67 -1.72
CA GLN A 322 -6.84 18.67 -1.11
C GLN A 322 -7.87 19.14 -2.13
N LYS A 323 -9.14 19.11 -1.72
CA LYS A 323 -10.26 19.67 -2.48
C LYS A 323 -10.35 21.18 -2.32
N ALA A 324 -11.15 21.84 -3.16
CA ALA A 324 -11.32 23.29 -3.13
C ALA A 324 -11.96 23.81 -1.82
N ASP A 325 -12.73 22.99 -1.12
CA ASP A 325 -13.35 23.30 0.17
C ASP A 325 -12.44 23.05 1.38
N GLY A 326 -11.21 22.57 1.14
CA GLY A 326 -10.25 22.23 2.19
C GLY A 326 -10.27 20.76 2.63
N THR A 327 -11.23 19.96 2.19
CA THR A 327 -11.29 18.52 2.46
C THR A 327 -10.00 17.83 1.98
N LEU A 328 -9.43 16.97 2.81
CA LEU A 328 -8.24 16.18 2.47
C LEU A 328 -8.62 14.77 2.04
N VAL A 329 -7.82 14.23 1.12
CA VAL A 329 -7.90 12.84 0.66
C VAL A 329 -6.56 12.19 0.92
N PHE A 330 -6.50 11.27 1.89
CA PHE A 330 -5.34 10.41 2.15
C PHE A 330 -5.51 9.15 1.33
N TYR A 331 -4.69 8.98 0.33
CA TYR A 331 -4.88 8.04 -0.77
C TYR A 331 -3.82 6.95 -0.78
N THR A 332 -4.25 5.69 -0.95
CA THR A 332 -3.38 4.56 -1.23
C THR A 332 -3.96 3.69 -2.34
N ILE A 333 -3.10 3.13 -3.16
CA ILE A 333 -3.43 2.06 -4.10
C ILE A 333 -2.39 0.95 -3.98
N ASP A 334 -2.85 -0.27 -3.73
CA ASP A 334 -1.98 -1.44 -3.69
C ASP A 334 -1.44 -1.77 -5.08
N GLY A 335 -0.38 -2.58 -5.16
CA GLY A 335 0.19 -2.93 -6.45
C GLY A 335 1.19 -4.07 -6.40
N ARG A 336 1.78 -4.39 -7.55
CA ARG A 336 2.77 -5.46 -7.74
C ARG A 336 2.23 -6.86 -7.40
N LYS A 337 0.91 -7.07 -7.45
CA LYS A 337 0.27 -8.35 -7.09
C LYS A 337 -0.85 -8.66 -8.07
N SER A 338 -0.51 -9.42 -9.12
CA SER A 338 -1.48 -9.89 -10.10
C SER A 338 -2.63 -10.66 -9.46
N GLY A 339 -3.84 -10.50 -9.99
CA GLY A 339 -5.07 -11.08 -9.44
C GLY A 339 -5.59 -10.38 -8.18
N TYR A 340 -4.90 -9.32 -7.70
CA TYR A 340 -5.34 -8.50 -6.57
C TYR A 340 -5.23 -7.01 -6.88
N SER A 341 -4.04 -6.51 -7.17
CA SER A 341 -3.82 -5.12 -7.57
C SER A 341 -2.49 -4.96 -8.30
N ILE A 342 -2.55 -4.45 -9.52
CA ILE A 342 -1.35 -4.11 -10.30
C ILE A 342 -0.78 -2.74 -9.96
N GLY A 343 -1.52 -1.92 -9.21
CA GLY A 343 -1.16 -0.55 -8.88
C GLY A 343 -1.49 0.46 -9.98
N ALA A 344 -0.91 1.66 -9.85
CA ALA A 344 -1.13 2.75 -10.79
C ALA A 344 0.14 3.55 -11.07
N SER A 345 0.20 4.20 -12.25
CA SER A 345 1.21 5.22 -12.54
C SER A 345 0.90 6.51 -11.78
N LEU A 346 1.90 7.38 -11.61
CA LEU A 346 1.68 8.68 -10.96
C LEU A 346 0.65 9.54 -11.70
N THR A 347 0.61 9.44 -13.04
CA THR A 347 -0.40 10.14 -13.85
C THR A 347 -1.80 9.62 -13.57
N GLN A 348 -1.99 8.30 -13.44
CA GLN A 348 -3.29 7.72 -13.10
C GLN A 348 -3.74 8.11 -11.69
N VAL A 349 -2.84 8.13 -10.70
CA VAL A 349 -3.15 8.62 -9.35
C VAL A 349 -3.54 10.10 -9.37
N ALA A 350 -2.81 10.93 -10.12
CA ALA A 350 -3.16 12.35 -10.28
C ALA A 350 -4.54 12.55 -10.90
N GLN A 351 -4.86 11.81 -11.98
CA GLN A 351 -6.17 11.83 -12.61
C GLN A 351 -7.27 11.38 -11.63
N ARG A 352 -7.02 10.28 -10.90
CA ARG A 352 -7.96 9.77 -9.90
C ARG A 352 -8.23 10.77 -8.78
N LEU A 353 -7.21 11.45 -8.27
CA LEU A 353 -7.38 12.49 -7.26
C LEU A 353 -8.20 13.70 -7.79
N ILE A 354 -8.06 14.04 -9.09
CA ILE A 354 -8.93 15.03 -9.74
C ILE A 354 -10.38 14.52 -9.82
N GLU A 355 -10.61 13.26 -10.19
CA GLU A 355 -11.95 12.64 -10.17
C GLU A 355 -12.57 12.69 -8.77
N LEU A 356 -11.77 12.54 -7.70
CA LEU A 356 -12.18 12.67 -6.31
C LEU A 356 -12.41 14.14 -5.87
N GLY A 357 -12.16 15.12 -6.76
CA GLY A 357 -12.38 16.55 -6.54
C GLY A 357 -11.16 17.32 -6.03
N CYS A 358 -9.97 16.73 -6.00
CA CYS A 358 -8.77 17.40 -5.54
C CYS A 358 -8.29 18.45 -6.55
N VAL A 359 -7.93 19.64 -6.04
CA VAL A 359 -7.33 20.74 -6.81
C VAL A 359 -5.82 20.83 -6.60
N SER A 360 -5.30 20.22 -5.54
CA SER A 360 -3.87 20.07 -5.24
C SER A 360 -3.61 18.67 -4.74
N ALA A 361 -2.49 18.05 -5.13
CA ALA A 361 -2.07 16.76 -4.60
C ALA A 361 -0.56 16.55 -4.72
N ILE A 362 0.00 15.80 -3.78
CA ILE A 362 1.42 15.42 -3.73
C ILE A 362 1.57 13.91 -3.54
N CYS A 363 2.71 13.37 -4.02
CA CYS A 363 3.05 11.96 -3.87
C CYS A 363 3.96 11.77 -2.68
N LEU A 364 3.53 10.93 -1.73
CA LEU A 364 4.32 10.43 -0.63
C LEU A 364 5.12 9.19 -1.05
N ASP A 365 5.85 8.57 -0.11
CA ASP A 365 6.61 7.35 -0.43
C ASP A 365 5.66 6.20 -0.79
N GLY A 366 5.99 5.50 -1.85
CA GLY A 366 5.17 4.43 -2.43
C GLY A 366 5.87 3.06 -2.39
N GLY A 367 5.44 2.17 -3.28
CA GLY A 367 6.00 0.83 -3.36
C GLY A 367 5.75 0.03 -2.10
N GLY A 368 6.82 -0.58 -1.55
CA GLY A 368 6.73 -1.38 -0.32
C GLY A 368 6.38 -0.59 0.93
N SER A 369 6.54 0.74 0.92
CA SER A 369 6.17 1.63 2.03
C SER A 369 4.66 1.93 2.09
N THR A 370 3.92 1.72 0.99
CA THR A 370 2.48 2.01 0.93
C THR A 370 1.72 1.22 2.00
N THR A 371 1.25 1.92 3.02
CA THR A 371 0.48 1.37 4.14
C THR A 371 -0.64 2.33 4.51
N LEU A 372 -1.85 1.79 4.69
CA LEU A 372 -2.99 2.49 5.29
C LEU A 372 -3.49 1.66 6.47
N SER A 373 -3.50 2.26 7.63
CA SER A 373 -4.10 1.69 8.85
C SER A 373 -5.36 2.47 9.23
N ILE A 374 -6.32 1.78 9.81
CA ILE A 374 -7.52 2.38 10.41
C ILE A 374 -7.87 1.68 11.72
N THR A 375 -8.62 2.35 12.57
CA THR A 375 -9.38 1.70 13.64
C THR A 375 -10.83 1.57 13.19
N GLU A 376 -11.28 0.34 12.92
CA GLU A 376 -12.68 0.09 12.60
C GLU A 376 -13.59 0.50 13.78
N PRO A 377 -14.85 0.87 13.50
CA PRO A 377 -15.75 1.38 14.55
C PRO A 377 -16.05 0.38 15.68
N ASP A 378 -15.84 -0.92 15.48
CA ASP A 378 -15.99 -1.99 16.48
C ASP A 378 -14.66 -2.37 17.17
N GLU A 379 -13.55 -1.73 16.79
CA GLU A 379 -12.21 -2.01 17.30
C GLU A 379 -11.68 -0.85 18.16
N LEU A 380 -10.66 -1.15 18.97
CA LEU A 380 -9.99 -0.15 19.80
C LEU A 380 -8.58 0.20 19.31
N THR A 381 -8.00 -0.64 18.46
CA THR A 381 -6.63 -0.51 17.95
C THR A 381 -6.60 -0.47 16.43
N ALA A 382 -5.68 0.31 15.89
CA ALA A 382 -5.49 0.46 14.47
C ALA A 382 -4.84 -0.79 13.84
N LYS A 383 -5.29 -1.16 12.64
CA LYS A 383 -4.76 -2.27 11.84
C LYS A 383 -4.55 -1.83 10.40
N ALA A 384 -3.51 -2.35 9.74
CA ALA A 384 -3.34 -2.16 8.31
C ALA A 384 -4.45 -2.87 7.53
N ILE A 385 -5.09 -2.17 6.60
CA ILE A 385 -6.19 -2.70 5.78
C ILE A 385 -5.78 -2.99 4.34
N ASN A 386 -4.71 -2.40 3.87
CA ASN A 386 -4.14 -2.69 2.55
C ASN A 386 -3.14 -3.87 2.62
N ARG A 387 -2.65 -4.31 1.46
CA ARG A 387 -1.67 -5.42 1.36
C ARG A 387 -0.34 -4.91 0.84
N PRO A 388 0.60 -4.54 1.72
CA PRO A 388 1.92 -4.07 1.30
C PRO A 388 2.61 -5.04 0.33
N SER A 389 3.24 -4.49 -0.72
CA SER A 389 3.83 -5.31 -1.79
C SER A 389 5.04 -6.14 -1.35
N ASP A 390 5.67 -5.79 -0.22
CA ASP A 390 6.77 -6.55 0.37
C ASP A 390 6.29 -7.81 1.14
N GLY A 391 4.96 -7.99 1.26
CA GLY A 391 4.36 -9.07 2.06
C GLY A 391 4.27 -8.77 3.57
N TYR A 392 4.83 -7.67 4.02
CA TYR A 392 4.79 -7.13 5.38
C TYR A 392 4.84 -5.59 5.35
N GLU A 393 4.45 -4.93 6.44
CA GLU A 393 4.60 -3.49 6.56
C GLU A 393 6.08 -3.10 6.63
N ARG A 394 6.50 -2.19 5.74
CA ARG A 394 7.84 -1.62 5.80
C ARG A 394 7.92 -0.58 6.91
N ALA A 395 8.96 -0.66 7.74
CA ALA A 395 9.27 0.39 8.69
C ALA A 395 9.79 1.65 7.95
N VAL A 396 9.15 2.79 8.19
CA VAL A 396 9.41 4.10 7.57
C VAL A 396 9.76 5.14 8.64
N THR A 397 10.31 6.27 8.25
CA THR A 397 10.87 7.25 9.19
C THR A 397 9.88 8.29 9.68
N ASN A 398 8.75 8.45 8.99
CA ASN A 398 7.67 9.32 9.41
C ASN A 398 6.33 8.82 8.88
N GLN A 399 5.26 9.16 9.59
CA GLN A 399 3.89 8.74 9.31
C GLN A 399 2.95 9.93 9.51
N ILE A 400 1.78 9.87 8.88
CA ILE A 400 0.69 10.82 9.09
C ILE A 400 -0.46 10.06 9.74
N PHE A 401 -0.99 10.58 10.84
CA PHE A 401 -2.14 10.03 11.52
C PHE A 401 -3.27 11.04 11.63
N LEU A 402 -4.49 10.56 11.55
CA LEU A 402 -5.68 11.23 12.00
C LEU A 402 -6.00 10.70 13.40
N VAL A 403 -5.92 11.54 14.40
CA VAL A 403 -6.12 11.16 15.80
C VAL A 403 -7.30 11.88 16.42
N ALA A 404 -7.99 11.18 17.33
CA ALA A 404 -9.10 11.70 18.11
C ALA A 404 -8.90 11.44 19.60
N SER A 405 -9.80 11.93 20.45
CA SER A 405 -9.81 11.59 21.87
C SER A 405 -10.23 10.14 22.07
N SER A 406 -9.49 9.40 22.87
CA SER A 406 -9.83 8.02 23.29
C SER A 406 -10.86 7.96 24.44
N LYS A 407 -11.43 9.10 24.89
CA LYS A 407 -12.37 9.13 26.00
C LYS A 407 -13.79 8.76 25.57
N PRO A 408 -14.37 7.66 26.13
CA PRO A 408 -15.75 7.29 25.82
C PRO A 408 -16.76 8.34 26.25
N SER A 409 -17.72 8.64 25.37
CA SER A 409 -18.88 9.49 25.72
C SER A 409 -19.97 8.71 26.46
N ASN A 410 -20.00 7.37 26.32
CA ASN A 410 -21.02 6.45 26.83
C ASN A 410 -22.44 6.78 26.34
N LYS A 411 -22.58 7.54 25.24
CA LYS A 411 -23.86 7.90 24.64
C LYS A 411 -23.97 7.27 23.27
N LEU A 412 -24.85 6.27 23.12
CA LEU A 412 -25.06 5.56 21.86
C LEU A 412 -25.35 6.55 20.70
N SER A 413 -24.50 6.51 19.69
CA SER A 413 -24.66 7.25 18.43
C SER A 413 -25.37 6.41 17.38
N HIS A 414 -24.77 5.31 16.98
CA HIS A 414 -25.24 4.43 15.92
C HIS A 414 -24.74 2.99 16.14
N PHE A 415 -25.02 2.10 15.20
CA PHE A 415 -24.43 0.76 15.14
C PHE A 415 -23.55 0.69 13.91
N TYR A 416 -22.35 0.14 14.05
CA TYR A 416 -21.54 -0.35 12.96
C TYR A 416 -21.97 -1.79 12.67
N VAL A 417 -22.30 -2.09 11.41
CA VAL A 417 -22.72 -3.42 10.98
C VAL A 417 -21.86 -3.82 9.80
N ASN A 418 -21.22 -4.95 9.88
CA ASN A 418 -20.34 -5.46 8.84
C ASN A 418 -20.73 -6.90 8.46
N ALA A 419 -20.52 -7.25 7.20
CA ALA A 419 -20.64 -8.59 6.66
C ALA A 419 -19.25 -9.09 6.24
N ASP A 420 -18.92 -10.36 6.53
CA ASP A 420 -17.65 -10.95 6.11
C ASP A 420 -17.43 -10.86 4.60
N TYR A 421 -18.53 -10.89 3.84
CA TYR A 421 -18.54 -10.81 2.39
C TYR A 421 -19.71 -9.97 1.89
N ASP A 422 -19.43 -8.99 1.05
CA ASP A 422 -20.46 -8.14 0.45
C ASP A 422 -21.09 -8.80 -0.79
N TYR A 423 -20.34 -9.65 -1.52
CA TYR A 423 -20.80 -10.36 -2.73
C TYR A 423 -20.64 -11.87 -2.56
N VAL A 424 -21.75 -12.59 -2.70
CA VAL A 424 -21.80 -14.03 -2.50
C VAL A 424 -22.63 -14.73 -3.58
N LEU A 425 -22.38 -16.01 -3.81
CA LEU A 425 -23.29 -16.83 -4.62
C LEU A 425 -24.62 -16.96 -3.88
N ALA A 426 -25.73 -16.77 -4.58
CA ALA A 426 -27.07 -16.85 -4.01
C ALA A 426 -27.30 -18.17 -3.26
N GLY A 427 -27.86 -18.09 -2.05
CA GLY A 427 -28.02 -19.21 -1.12
C GLY A 427 -26.82 -19.44 -0.17
N SER A 428 -25.74 -18.67 -0.28
CA SER A 428 -24.60 -18.77 0.64
C SER A 428 -24.91 -18.19 2.02
N THR A 429 -24.15 -18.68 3.01
CA THR A 429 -24.15 -18.12 4.36
C THR A 429 -23.09 -17.04 4.52
N VAL A 430 -23.41 -15.99 5.28
CA VAL A 430 -22.54 -14.84 5.59
C VAL A 430 -22.63 -14.51 7.07
N ASN A 431 -21.50 -14.34 7.74
CA ASN A 431 -21.49 -13.86 9.11
C ASN A 431 -21.67 -12.33 9.14
N ILE A 432 -22.52 -11.88 10.02
CA ILE A 432 -22.78 -10.48 10.28
C ILE A 432 -22.25 -10.12 11.65
N SER A 433 -21.40 -9.11 11.74
CA SER A 433 -21.00 -8.50 13.01
C SER A 433 -21.73 -7.17 13.20
N ALA A 434 -22.01 -6.82 14.44
CA ALA A 434 -22.58 -5.52 14.77
C ALA A 434 -22.06 -5.05 16.12
N ALA A 435 -21.64 -3.79 16.19
CA ALA A 435 -21.18 -3.14 17.40
C ALA A 435 -21.91 -1.82 17.62
N ALA A 436 -22.24 -1.52 18.87
CA ALA A 436 -22.74 -0.22 19.25
C ALA A 436 -21.57 0.76 19.34
N VAL A 437 -21.74 1.96 18.80
CA VAL A 437 -20.73 3.00 18.75
C VAL A 437 -21.26 4.24 19.44
N ASP A 438 -20.47 4.83 20.32
CA ASP A 438 -20.84 6.04 21.06
C ASP A 438 -20.64 7.32 20.22
N SER A 439 -20.97 8.49 20.78
CA SER A 439 -20.85 9.76 20.04
C SER A 439 -19.40 10.22 19.83
N ASN A 440 -18.42 9.53 20.40
CA ASN A 440 -16.99 9.76 20.16
C ASN A 440 -16.37 8.64 19.29
N TYR A 441 -17.22 7.84 18.60
CA TYR A 441 -16.83 6.72 17.75
C TYR A 441 -16.03 5.63 18.47
N ILE A 442 -16.35 5.41 19.75
CA ILE A 442 -15.74 4.36 20.55
C ILE A 442 -16.77 3.22 20.73
N PRO A 443 -16.37 1.95 20.54
CA PRO A 443 -17.27 0.83 20.75
C PRO A 443 -17.77 0.77 22.19
N MET A 444 -19.04 0.42 22.37
CA MET A 444 -19.69 0.34 23.66
C MET A 444 -20.64 -0.86 23.75
N GLU A 445 -20.85 -1.37 24.97
CA GLU A 445 -21.82 -2.43 25.22
C GLU A 445 -23.26 -1.90 25.10
N LYS A 446 -24.01 -2.47 24.16
CA LYS A 446 -25.45 -2.20 23.99
C LYS A 446 -26.15 -3.35 23.29
N SER A 447 -27.27 -3.80 23.85
CA SER A 447 -28.11 -4.81 23.21
C SER A 447 -28.82 -4.22 21.98
N TYR A 448 -28.95 -5.02 20.96
CA TYR A 448 -29.60 -4.67 19.69
C TYR A 448 -30.39 -5.87 19.13
N GLU A 449 -31.26 -5.58 18.20
CA GLU A 449 -31.95 -6.55 17.36
C GLU A 449 -31.36 -6.52 15.95
N LEU A 450 -31.04 -7.70 15.38
CA LEU A 450 -30.67 -7.86 13.98
C LEU A 450 -31.87 -8.27 13.15
N THR A 451 -32.05 -7.62 12.01
CA THR A 451 -33.07 -7.97 11.02
C THR A 451 -32.49 -7.91 9.61
N ALA A 452 -32.96 -8.77 8.72
CA ALA A 452 -32.61 -8.75 7.30
C ALA A 452 -33.84 -8.41 6.45
N SER A 453 -33.65 -7.67 5.36
CA SER A 453 -34.73 -7.32 4.44
C SER A 453 -35.20 -8.52 3.59
N ASP A 454 -34.32 -9.49 3.37
CA ASP A 454 -34.54 -10.73 2.63
C ASP A 454 -33.61 -11.85 3.14
N GLY A 455 -33.84 -13.10 2.73
CA GLY A 455 -33.08 -14.24 3.23
C GLY A 455 -33.51 -14.67 4.64
N GLN A 456 -32.69 -15.49 5.27
CA GLN A 456 -32.95 -16.02 6.62
C GLN A 456 -31.79 -15.68 7.54
N LEU A 457 -32.07 -15.00 8.65
CA LEU A 457 -31.11 -14.67 9.69
C LEU A 457 -31.30 -15.64 10.87
N ASP A 458 -30.23 -16.36 11.22
CA ASP A 458 -30.14 -17.21 12.41
C ASP A 458 -29.01 -16.72 13.30
N GLY A 459 -29.37 -16.05 14.40
CA GLY A 459 -28.41 -15.31 15.21
C GLY A 459 -27.72 -14.21 14.42
N ASN A 460 -26.45 -14.40 14.14
CA ASN A 460 -25.63 -13.49 13.33
C ASN A 460 -25.22 -14.08 11.97
N VAL A 461 -25.81 -15.19 11.56
CA VAL A 461 -25.55 -15.82 10.26
C VAL A 461 -26.73 -15.54 9.32
N LEU A 462 -26.47 -14.83 8.25
CA LEU A 462 -27.39 -14.60 7.17
C LEU A 462 -27.25 -15.70 6.12
N THR A 463 -28.31 -16.47 5.86
CA THR A 463 -28.44 -17.26 4.63
C THR A 463 -29.10 -16.38 3.58
N THR A 464 -28.37 -16.04 2.53
CA THR A 464 -28.87 -15.18 1.45
C THR A 464 -29.98 -15.87 0.64
N PRO A 465 -30.87 -15.11 -0.04
CA PRO A 465 -31.85 -15.69 -0.96
C PRO A 465 -31.20 -16.57 -2.04
N SER A 466 -31.91 -17.56 -2.54
CA SER A 466 -31.47 -18.44 -3.63
C SER A 466 -31.62 -17.82 -5.04
N HIS A 467 -31.94 -16.55 -5.12
CA HIS A 467 -32.06 -15.73 -6.34
C HIS A 467 -31.25 -14.44 -6.19
N ALA A 468 -31.10 -13.72 -7.29
CA ALA A 468 -30.42 -12.41 -7.24
C ALA A 468 -31.15 -11.44 -6.31
N ALA A 469 -30.44 -10.93 -5.30
CA ALA A 469 -31.04 -10.04 -4.30
C ALA A 469 -29.99 -9.11 -3.68
N GLU A 470 -30.47 -7.96 -3.26
CA GLU A 470 -29.78 -7.03 -2.38
C GLU A 470 -30.40 -7.10 -0.99
N THR A 471 -29.69 -7.70 -0.04
CA THR A 471 -30.16 -7.91 1.31
C THR A 471 -29.55 -6.89 2.25
N THR A 472 -30.37 -5.99 2.80
CA THR A 472 -29.94 -5.06 3.86
C THR A 472 -30.11 -5.70 5.23
N VAL A 473 -29.02 -5.82 5.98
CA VAL A 473 -29.05 -6.24 7.39
C VAL A 473 -28.97 -5.01 8.28
N THR A 474 -29.87 -4.93 9.26
CA THR A 474 -30.00 -3.79 10.17
C THR A 474 -29.82 -4.24 11.62
N ALA A 475 -28.89 -3.60 12.33
CA ALA A 475 -28.82 -3.64 13.80
C ALA A 475 -29.54 -2.42 14.37
N LYS A 476 -30.42 -2.60 15.37
CA LYS A 476 -31.24 -1.53 15.92
C LYS A 476 -31.41 -1.66 17.43
N SER A 477 -31.39 -0.48 18.11
CA SER A 477 -31.79 -0.36 19.51
C SER A 477 -32.49 1.00 19.70
N GLY A 478 -33.79 0.96 19.98
CA GLY A 478 -34.61 2.17 20.02
C GLY A 478 -34.68 2.88 18.66
N SER A 479 -34.28 4.15 18.64
CA SER A 479 -34.21 4.95 17.40
C SER A 479 -32.86 4.88 16.68
N LYS A 480 -31.87 4.28 17.29
CA LYS A 480 -30.51 4.16 16.73
C LYS A 480 -30.38 2.88 15.94
N LYS A 481 -29.74 2.96 14.79
CA LYS A 481 -29.54 1.85 13.88
C LYS A 481 -28.20 1.95 13.13
N GLY A 482 -27.79 0.86 12.54
CA GLY A 482 -26.75 0.75 11.52
C GLY A 482 -27.13 -0.33 10.53
N THR A 483 -26.56 -0.31 9.34
CA THR A 483 -26.89 -1.23 8.25
C THR A 483 -25.66 -1.67 7.49
N THR A 484 -25.70 -2.89 6.95
CA THR A 484 -24.81 -3.35 5.88
C THR A 484 -25.63 -4.02 4.79
N THR A 485 -25.07 -4.16 3.59
CA THR A 485 -25.72 -4.77 2.44
C THR A 485 -24.93 -5.95 1.92
N VAL A 486 -25.62 -7.06 1.64
CA VAL A 486 -25.06 -8.27 1.02
C VAL A 486 -25.75 -8.49 -0.32
N TYR A 487 -24.96 -8.66 -1.37
CA TYR A 487 -25.43 -8.92 -2.74
C TYR A 487 -25.35 -10.41 -3.05
N ALA A 488 -26.51 -11.04 -3.21
CA ALA A 488 -26.64 -12.42 -3.67
C ALA A 488 -26.62 -12.47 -5.20
N ILE A 489 -25.61 -13.10 -5.77
CA ILE A 489 -25.42 -13.27 -7.21
C ILE A 489 -25.97 -14.63 -7.62
N GLU A 490 -27.05 -14.64 -8.41
CA GLU A 490 -27.70 -15.86 -8.85
C GLU A 490 -26.88 -16.58 -9.93
N THR A 491 -26.40 -15.85 -10.92
CA THR A 491 -25.61 -16.41 -12.02
C THR A 491 -24.20 -15.80 -12.00
N PRO A 492 -23.18 -16.57 -11.64
CA PRO A 492 -21.80 -16.11 -11.71
C PRO A 492 -21.32 -16.00 -13.17
N ASP A 493 -20.33 -15.16 -13.42
CA ASP A 493 -19.73 -15.02 -14.76
C ASP A 493 -18.89 -16.24 -15.11
N ASP A 494 -18.21 -16.81 -14.11
CA ASP A 494 -17.34 -17.97 -14.27
C ASP A 494 -17.41 -18.93 -13.08
N VAL A 495 -17.12 -20.20 -13.38
CA VAL A 495 -16.97 -21.29 -12.40
C VAL A 495 -15.67 -22.01 -12.72
N ALA A 496 -14.88 -22.35 -11.72
CA ALA A 496 -13.63 -23.07 -11.93
C ALA A 496 -13.50 -24.28 -11.00
N ILE A 497 -12.86 -25.32 -11.52
CA ILE A 497 -12.46 -26.52 -10.76
C ILE A 497 -11.01 -26.32 -10.30
N ARG A 498 -10.74 -26.57 -9.02
CA ARG A 498 -9.41 -26.42 -8.42
C ARG A 498 -8.96 -27.70 -7.73
N ASN A 499 -7.66 -27.88 -7.65
CA ASN A 499 -7.06 -28.92 -6.81
C ASN A 499 -6.97 -28.47 -5.33
N SER A 500 -6.46 -29.33 -4.47
CA SER A 500 -6.30 -29.05 -3.03
C SER A 500 -5.32 -27.90 -2.72
N SER A 501 -4.41 -27.57 -3.64
CA SER A 501 -3.51 -26.40 -3.51
C SER A 501 -4.13 -25.10 -4.03
N GLY A 502 -5.38 -25.14 -4.54
CA GLY A 502 -6.09 -23.95 -5.04
C GLY A 502 -5.82 -23.65 -6.52
N THR A 503 -5.00 -24.45 -7.23
CA THR A 503 -4.73 -24.26 -8.66
C THR A 503 -5.93 -24.62 -9.52
N ILE A 504 -6.26 -23.77 -10.51
CA ILE A 504 -7.32 -24.05 -11.49
C ILE A 504 -6.88 -25.23 -12.38
N LEU A 505 -7.76 -26.22 -12.47
CA LEU A 505 -7.56 -27.39 -13.32
C LEU A 505 -8.23 -27.19 -14.67
N THR A 506 -7.49 -27.43 -15.74
CA THR A 506 -7.99 -27.50 -17.13
C THR A 506 -8.08 -28.95 -17.61
N SER A 507 -7.48 -29.90 -16.89
CA SER A 507 -7.56 -31.35 -17.10
C SER A 507 -7.17 -32.08 -15.82
N LEU A 508 -7.47 -33.36 -15.73
CA LEU A 508 -7.08 -34.21 -14.61
C LEU A 508 -6.59 -35.56 -15.10
N THR A 509 -5.41 -35.98 -14.68
CA THR A 509 -4.90 -37.34 -14.92
C THR A 509 -4.68 -38.04 -13.59
N VAL A 510 -5.26 -39.22 -13.43
CA VAL A 510 -5.22 -39.98 -12.18
C VAL A 510 -5.05 -41.47 -12.43
N THR A 511 -4.67 -42.21 -11.39
CA THR A 511 -4.57 -43.67 -11.45
C THR A 511 -5.89 -44.35 -11.06
N PRO A 512 -6.17 -45.56 -11.57
CA PRO A 512 -7.36 -46.32 -11.18
C PRO A 512 -7.45 -46.53 -9.67
N GLY A 513 -8.62 -46.31 -9.11
CA GLY A 513 -8.91 -46.44 -7.68
C GLY A 513 -8.44 -45.27 -6.80
N SER A 514 -7.74 -44.28 -7.34
CA SER A 514 -7.34 -43.10 -6.58
C SER A 514 -8.52 -42.22 -6.20
N LYS A 515 -8.35 -41.49 -5.10
CA LYS A 515 -9.29 -40.44 -4.67
C LYS A 515 -8.62 -39.09 -4.79
N THR A 516 -9.30 -38.15 -5.44
CA THR A 516 -8.81 -36.77 -5.64
C THR A 516 -9.88 -35.81 -5.12
N THR A 517 -9.49 -34.96 -4.16
CA THR A 517 -10.37 -33.89 -3.69
C THR A 517 -10.25 -32.70 -4.62
N LEU A 518 -11.38 -32.30 -5.17
CA LEU A 518 -11.53 -31.11 -6.00
C LEU A 518 -12.33 -30.06 -5.24
N ALA A 519 -12.03 -28.81 -5.47
CA ALA A 519 -12.80 -27.68 -5.01
C ALA A 519 -13.40 -26.93 -6.20
N ALA A 520 -14.52 -26.26 -5.98
CA ALA A 520 -15.11 -25.37 -6.95
C ALA A 520 -15.12 -23.94 -6.44
N THR A 521 -14.97 -22.99 -7.35
CA THR A 521 -15.09 -21.56 -7.08
C THR A 521 -15.96 -20.91 -8.13
N ALA A 522 -16.71 -19.88 -7.72
CA ALA A 522 -17.48 -19.03 -8.62
C ALA A 522 -16.86 -17.62 -8.62
N ALA A 523 -16.98 -16.91 -9.74
CA ALA A 523 -16.51 -15.54 -9.90
C ALA A 523 -17.59 -14.66 -10.52
N TYR A 524 -17.59 -13.39 -10.14
CA TYR A 524 -18.46 -12.37 -10.69
C TYR A 524 -17.69 -11.07 -10.84
N GLN A 525 -17.77 -10.44 -12.00
CA GLN A 525 -17.00 -9.23 -12.32
C GLN A 525 -15.51 -9.40 -11.94
N HIS A 526 -14.88 -10.46 -12.47
CA HIS A 526 -13.45 -10.78 -12.27
C HIS A 526 -13.02 -11.08 -10.80
N ARG A 527 -13.96 -11.20 -9.85
CA ARG A 527 -13.67 -11.46 -8.43
C ARG A 527 -14.26 -12.78 -7.98
N SER A 528 -13.57 -13.46 -7.07
CA SER A 528 -14.12 -14.65 -6.44
C SER A 528 -15.33 -14.30 -5.59
N LEU A 529 -16.41 -15.04 -5.76
CA LEU A 529 -17.57 -15.01 -4.88
C LEU A 529 -17.35 -15.95 -3.69
N LYS A 530 -17.78 -15.52 -2.49
CA LYS A 530 -18.04 -16.48 -1.41
C LYS A 530 -19.17 -17.41 -1.84
N ALA A 531 -18.93 -18.70 -1.76
CA ALA A 531 -19.94 -19.70 -2.07
C ALA A 531 -19.81 -20.89 -1.11
N ASP A 532 -20.93 -21.40 -0.62
CA ASP A 532 -20.93 -22.62 0.19
C ASP A 532 -20.81 -23.85 -0.72
N ALA A 533 -20.14 -24.89 -0.24
CA ALA A 533 -19.82 -26.06 -1.04
C ALA A 533 -21.07 -26.77 -1.59
N ASN A 534 -22.16 -26.75 -0.86
CA ASN A 534 -23.47 -27.36 -1.25
C ASN A 534 -24.16 -26.62 -2.40
N LEU A 535 -23.69 -25.45 -2.82
CA LEU A 535 -24.20 -24.70 -3.96
C LEU A 535 -23.58 -25.15 -5.30
N PHE A 536 -22.59 -26.02 -5.24
CA PHE A 536 -21.94 -26.61 -6.41
C PHE A 536 -22.45 -28.01 -6.65
N SER A 537 -22.96 -28.27 -7.86
CA SER A 537 -23.39 -29.59 -8.29
C SER A 537 -22.33 -30.24 -9.15
N TRP A 538 -21.89 -31.45 -8.78
CA TRP A 538 -20.86 -32.21 -9.46
C TRP A 538 -21.43 -33.34 -10.29
N SER A 539 -20.90 -33.58 -11.48
CA SER A 539 -21.21 -34.75 -12.29
C SER A 539 -19.98 -35.31 -12.99
N VAL A 540 -20.06 -36.60 -13.35
CA VAL A 540 -19.01 -37.32 -14.07
C VAL A 540 -19.64 -38.07 -15.24
N GLU A 541 -19.03 -37.90 -16.40
CA GLU A 541 -19.44 -38.62 -17.63
C GLU A 541 -18.29 -39.50 -18.15
N GLY A 542 -18.64 -40.48 -19.01
CA GLY A 542 -17.66 -41.39 -19.62
C GLY A 542 -17.41 -42.67 -18.81
N GLY A 543 -18.16 -42.92 -17.73
CA GLY A 543 -18.03 -44.17 -16.93
C GLY A 543 -16.70 -44.30 -16.19
N ILE A 544 -15.97 -43.18 -15.98
CA ILE A 544 -14.62 -43.11 -15.43
C ILE A 544 -14.57 -43.13 -13.90
N GLY A 545 -15.70 -43.15 -13.21
CA GLY A 545 -15.69 -43.12 -11.75
C GLY A 545 -16.95 -42.43 -11.17
N LYS A 546 -16.78 -41.94 -9.94
CA LYS A 546 -17.83 -41.23 -9.21
C LYS A 546 -17.25 -40.02 -8.50
N ILE A 547 -18.05 -38.95 -8.40
CA ILE A 547 -17.72 -37.78 -7.60
C ILE A 547 -18.79 -37.58 -6.51
N SER A 548 -18.37 -37.26 -5.28
CA SER A 548 -19.29 -36.95 -4.21
C SER A 548 -19.75 -35.47 -4.29
N GLU A 549 -20.78 -35.13 -3.53
CA GLU A 549 -21.23 -33.72 -3.36
C GLU A 549 -20.14 -32.82 -2.83
N ASP A 550 -19.21 -33.37 -2.02
CA ASP A 550 -18.04 -32.65 -1.48
C ASP A 550 -16.88 -32.52 -2.49
N GLY A 551 -17.09 -32.91 -3.75
CA GLY A 551 -16.04 -32.80 -4.79
C GLY A 551 -14.96 -33.89 -4.73
N VAL A 552 -15.15 -35.00 -4.00
CA VAL A 552 -14.18 -36.11 -3.97
C VAL A 552 -14.43 -37.06 -5.15
N PHE A 553 -13.55 -36.98 -6.15
CA PHE A 553 -13.55 -37.86 -7.29
C PHE A 553 -12.86 -39.20 -6.95
N THR A 554 -13.55 -40.31 -7.15
CA THR A 554 -13.01 -41.67 -7.03
C THR A 554 -12.88 -42.25 -8.44
N ALA A 555 -11.66 -42.45 -8.88
CA ALA A 555 -11.34 -42.95 -10.21
C ALA A 555 -11.73 -44.43 -10.35
N GLY A 556 -12.40 -44.77 -11.45
CA GLY A 556 -12.76 -46.13 -11.82
C GLY A 556 -11.72 -46.86 -12.63
N SER A 557 -12.14 -47.58 -13.69
CA SER A 557 -11.25 -48.27 -14.63
C SER A 557 -10.52 -47.27 -15.57
N PRO A 558 -9.38 -47.66 -16.15
CA PRO A 558 -8.72 -46.83 -17.15
C PRO A 558 -9.64 -46.41 -18.29
N GLY A 559 -9.56 -45.15 -18.69
CA GLY A 559 -10.44 -44.55 -19.70
C GLY A 559 -10.38 -43.03 -19.66
N SER A 560 -11.19 -42.39 -20.49
CA SER A 560 -11.33 -40.93 -20.55
C SER A 560 -12.79 -40.54 -20.39
N GLY A 561 -13.00 -39.39 -19.77
CA GLY A 561 -14.32 -38.82 -19.53
C GLY A 561 -14.22 -37.37 -19.12
N THR A 562 -15.24 -36.83 -18.49
CA THR A 562 -15.31 -35.45 -18.03
C THR A 562 -15.82 -35.35 -16.60
N ILE A 563 -15.30 -34.40 -15.85
CA ILE A 563 -15.90 -33.92 -14.61
C ILE A 563 -16.48 -32.53 -14.88
N THR A 564 -17.74 -32.34 -14.50
CA THR A 564 -18.44 -31.07 -14.64
C THR A 564 -18.86 -30.57 -13.26
N VAL A 565 -18.68 -29.27 -13.02
CA VAL A 565 -19.27 -28.57 -11.87
C VAL A 565 -20.19 -27.47 -12.36
N THR A 566 -21.33 -27.32 -11.68
CA THR A 566 -22.33 -26.30 -11.99
C THR A 566 -22.70 -25.52 -10.75
N ALA A 567 -22.80 -24.19 -10.87
CA ALA A 567 -23.30 -23.29 -9.85
C ALA A 567 -24.05 -22.12 -10.49
N GLY A 568 -25.24 -21.75 -9.98
CA GLY A 568 -26.03 -20.63 -10.49
C GLY A 568 -26.31 -20.71 -11.99
N GLY A 569 -26.52 -21.94 -12.54
CA GLY A 569 -26.73 -22.15 -13.97
C GLY A 569 -25.50 -22.09 -14.86
N LYS A 570 -24.31 -21.75 -14.32
CA LYS A 570 -23.03 -21.75 -15.02
C LYS A 570 -22.30 -23.06 -14.80
N SER A 571 -21.72 -23.65 -15.84
CA SER A 571 -21.02 -24.93 -15.77
C SER A 571 -19.64 -24.85 -16.40
N ILE A 572 -18.70 -25.59 -15.84
CA ILE A 572 -17.38 -25.86 -16.43
C ILE A 572 -17.12 -27.36 -16.42
N SER A 573 -16.51 -27.87 -17.49
CA SER A 573 -16.13 -29.26 -17.62
C SER A 573 -14.64 -29.39 -17.90
N ILE A 574 -13.98 -30.31 -17.22
CA ILE A 574 -12.58 -30.65 -17.48
C ILE A 574 -12.46 -32.11 -17.98
N PRO A 575 -11.60 -32.38 -18.97
CA PRO A 575 -11.30 -33.75 -19.38
C PRO A 575 -10.52 -34.47 -18.27
N VAL A 576 -10.88 -35.73 -18.06
CA VAL A 576 -10.23 -36.63 -17.10
C VAL A 576 -9.69 -37.86 -17.82
N THR A 577 -8.45 -38.21 -17.56
CA THR A 577 -7.83 -39.43 -18.03
C THR A 577 -7.46 -40.31 -16.84
N ILE A 578 -7.96 -41.54 -16.83
CA ILE A 578 -7.55 -42.57 -15.88
C ILE A 578 -6.56 -43.50 -16.59
N SER A 579 -5.32 -43.48 -16.14
CA SER A 579 -4.26 -44.27 -16.71
C SER A 579 -3.58 -45.12 -15.64
N LYS A 580 -3.14 -46.30 -16.00
CA LYS A 580 -2.29 -47.12 -15.12
C LYS A 580 -0.89 -46.53 -14.94
N LEU A 581 -0.53 -45.56 -15.78
CA LEU A 581 0.74 -44.85 -15.71
C LEU A 581 0.63 -43.77 -14.63
N ALA A 582 1.41 -43.90 -13.57
CA ALA A 582 1.50 -42.87 -12.51
C ALA A 582 2.25 -41.66 -13.06
N LEU A 583 1.71 -40.43 -12.76
CA LEU A 583 2.51 -39.22 -12.88
C LEU A 583 3.47 -39.14 -11.70
N LYS A 584 4.74 -38.93 -11.97
CA LYS A 584 5.75 -38.63 -10.95
C LYS A 584 6.31 -37.26 -11.24
N THR A 585 6.15 -36.34 -10.28
CA THR A 585 6.87 -35.07 -10.35
C THR A 585 8.36 -35.36 -10.28
N MET A 586 9.09 -34.89 -11.26
CA MET A 586 10.54 -35.02 -11.32
C MET A 586 11.22 -33.82 -10.68
N GLU A 587 10.67 -32.64 -10.92
CA GLU A 587 11.13 -31.36 -10.39
C GLU A 587 9.94 -30.42 -10.33
N ASP A 588 9.77 -29.71 -9.23
CA ASP A 588 8.69 -28.74 -9.03
C ASP A 588 9.19 -27.31 -8.87
N PHE A 589 10.52 -27.11 -8.81
CA PHE A 589 11.19 -25.81 -8.68
C PHE A 589 10.77 -24.99 -7.44
N GLU A 590 10.31 -25.65 -6.39
CA GLU A 590 9.85 -24.98 -5.17
C GLU A 590 10.98 -24.59 -4.22
N GLU A 591 12.13 -25.27 -4.31
CA GLU A 591 13.29 -25.04 -3.47
C GLU A 591 14.40 -24.33 -4.25
N GLU A 592 14.95 -23.28 -3.64
CA GLU A 592 16.03 -22.47 -4.22
C GLU A 592 17.35 -23.25 -4.37
N GLU A 593 17.51 -24.34 -3.61
CA GLU A 593 18.69 -25.23 -3.63
C GLU A 593 18.59 -26.35 -4.67
N THR A 594 17.64 -26.34 -5.58
CA THR A 594 17.57 -27.32 -6.64
C THR A 594 18.83 -27.20 -7.50
N VAL A 595 19.67 -28.22 -7.44
CA VAL A 595 21.04 -28.18 -7.98
C VAL A 595 20.98 -28.33 -9.49
N PHE A 596 20.84 -27.21 -10.19
CA PHE A 596 21.16 -27.14 -11.59
C PHE A 596 22.61 -26.69 -11.74
N THR A 597 23.44 -27.49 -12.35
CA THR A 597 24.79 -27.05 -12.72
C THR A 597 24.70 -26.26 -14.01
N ASP A 598 25.18 -25.04 -13.94
CA ASP A 598 25.41 -24.16 -15.09
C ASP A 598 26.47 -24.85 -15.99
N GLY A 599 26.02 -25.49 -17.05
CA GLY A 599 26.87 -26.21 -17.98
C GLY A 599 27.19 -25.46 -19.25
N ALA A 600 26.87 -24.17 -19.30
CA ALA A 600 26.90 -23.38 -20.51
C ALA A 600 28.05 -22.38 -20.53
N GLY A 601 28.53 -22.07 -21.75
CA GLY A 601 29.51 -21.02 -21.96
C GLY A 601 29.00 -19.59 -21.64
N ASP A 602 29.86 -18.61 -21.86
CA ASP A 602 29.57 -17.21 -21.65
C ASP A 602 28.24 -16.80 -22.32
N GLY A 603 27.31 -16.21 -21.55
CA GLY A 603 26.03 -15.65 -22.03
C GLY A 603 24.78 -16.47 -21.67
N VAL A 604 24.86 -17.47 -20.79
CA VAL A 604 23.73 -18.21 -20.26
C VAL A 604 23.70 -18.12 -18.74
N LYS A 605 22.53 -17.81 -18.18
CA LYS A 605 22.33 -17.74 -16.73
C LYS A 605 21.03 -18.45 -16.37
N LEU A 606 21.10 -19.32 -15.39
CA LEU A 606 19.94 -19.91 -14.72
C LEU A 606 19.71 -19.20 -13.39
N SER A 607 18.49 -18.90 -13.09
CA SER A 607 18.08 -18.30 -11.81
C SER A 607 16.73 -18.85 -11.35
N HIS A 608 16.61 -19.07 -10.05
CA HIS A 608 15.33 -19.37 -9.44
C HIS A 608 14.52 -18.09 -9.28
N VAL A 609 13.23 -18.10 -9.65
CA VAL A 609 12.35 -16.95 -9.57
C VAL A 609 11.11 -17.28 -8.75
N ASN A 610 10.77 -16.38 -7.83
CA ASN A 610 9.61 -16.46 -6.93
C ASN A 610 8.55 -15.42 -7.30
N SER A 611 8.61 -14.85 -8.51
CA SER A 611 7.65 -13.85 -8.96
C SER A 611 6.36 -14.51 -9.44
N GLY A 612 5.22 -14.07 -8.95
CA GLY A 612 3.90 -14.60 -9.29
C GLY A 612 3.60 -14.61 -10.79
N ASP A 613 4.11 -13.67 -11.55
CA ASP A 613 3.88 -13.55 -13.00
C ASP A 613 4.69 -14.57 -13.82
N LEU A 614 5.77 -15.12 -13.26
CA LEU A 614 6.66 -16.08 -13.91
C LEU A 614 6.50 -17.50 -13.36
N VAL A 615 5.68 -17.69 -12.34
CA VAL A 615 5.43 -18.98 -11.70
C VAL A 615 4.04 -19.47 -12.08
N ARG A 616 3.94 -20.57 -12.83
CA ARG A 616 2.66 -21.13 -13.25
C ARG A 616 1.95 -21.92 -12.15
N MET A 617 2.71 -22.64 -11.33
CA MET A 617 2.21 -23.48 -10.24
C MET A 617 3.18 -23.40 -9.08
N GLY A 618 2.66 -23.43 -7.85
CA GLY A 618 3.50 -23.34 -6.67
C GLY A 618 4.05 -21.92 -6.41
N ARG A 619 5.27 -21.85 -5.88
CA ARG A 619 5.93 -20.59 -5.47
C ARG A 619 7.22 -20.32 -6.24
N GLY A 620 7.73 -21.29 -7.02
CA GLY A 620 9.00 -21.19 -7.70
C GLY A 620 8.93 -21.58 -9.17
N ALA A 621 9.86 -21.05 -9.95
CA ALA A 621 10.16 -21.45 -11.33
C ALA A 621 11.63 -21.21 -11.64
N MET A 622 12.14 -21.89 -12.66
CA MET A 622 13.48 -21.63 -13.18
C MET A 622 13.40 -20.70 -14.39
N GLN A 623 14.18 -19.63 -14.35
CA GLN A 623 14.37 -18.71 -15.47
C GLN A 623 15.72 -18.97 -16.13
N LEU A 624 15.69 -19.07 -17.45
CA LEU A 624 16.88 -19.17 -18.30
C LEU A 624 17.06 -17.86 -19.06
N ASP A 625 18.09 -17.10 -18.71
CA ASP A 625 18.54 -15.94 -19.49
C ASP A 625 19.66 -16.36 -20.42
N TYR A 626 19.55 -16.03 -21.70
CA TYR A 626 20.55 -16.44 -22.70
C TYR A 626 20.74 -15.38 -23.79
N THR A 627 21.95 -15.37 -24.36
CA THR A 627 22.29 -14.59 -25.55
C THR A 627 22.87 -15.52 -26.60
N LEU A 628 22.20 -15.65 -27.73
CA LEU A 628 22.69 -16.46 -28.85
C LEU A 628 23.67 -15.66 -29.72
N SER A 629 24.80 -16.26 -30.11
CA SER A 629 25.73 -15.68 -31.07
C SER A 629 25.35 -16.08 -32.50
N GLU A 630 25.69 -15.22 -33.49
CA GLU A 630 25.34 -15.46 -34.90
C GLU A 630 26.10 -16.62 -35.56
N GLU A 631 27.19 -17.14 -34.96
CA GLU A 631 28.09 -18.05 -35.63
C GLU A 631 27.87 -19.58 -35.39
N ALA A 632 27.15 -19.97 -34.39
CA ALA A 632 26.74 -21.38 -34.20
C ALA A 632 25.65 -21.40 -33.13
N GLY A 633 24.62 -22.20 -33.30
CA GLY A 633 23.58 -22.35 -32.31
C GLY A 633 24.18 -22.61 -30.93
N LEU A 634 24.11 -21.62 -30.02
CA LEU A 634 24.50 -21.81 -28.65
C LEU A 634 23.54 -22.79 -28.03
N VAL A 635 24.04 -23.91 -27.56
CA VAL A 635 23.25 -24.84 -26.77
C VAL A 635 23.38 -24.43 -25.32
N ALA A 636 22.39 -23.72 -24.83
CA ALA A 636 22.22 -23.56 -23.40
C ALA A 636 21.84 -24.93 -22.82
N GLN A 637 22.65 -25.48 -21.99
CA GLN A 637 22.44 -26.79 -21.41
C GLN A 637 22.47 -26.70 -19.89
N TRP A 638 21.43 -27.21 -19.25
CA TRP A 638 21.43 -27.45 -17.82
C TRP A 638 21.13 -28.92 -17.53
N SER A 639 21.60 -29.42 -16.44
CA SER A 639 21.34 -30.79 -16.00
C SER A 639 20.95 -30.81 -14.53
N THR A 640 20.04 -31.70 -14.17
CA THR A 640 19.76 -31.95 -12.75
C THR A 640 20.82 -32.88 -12.19
N ASN A 641 21.31 -32.62 -10.98
CA ASN A 641 22.25 -33.51 -10.29
C ASN A 641 21.55 -34.67 -9.57
N THR A 642 20.25 -34.80 -9.68
CA THR A 642 19.49 -35.91 -9.12
C THR A 642 19.41 -37.01 -10.15
N ASP A 643 19.91 -38.19 -9.80
CA ASP A 643 19.67 -39.44 -10.54
C ASP A 643 18.17 -39.79 -10.50
N ILE A 644 17.40 -39.17 -11.43
CA ILE A 644 15.99 -39.47 -11.57
C ILE A 644 15.87 -40.77 -12.37
N THR A 645 15.88 -41.88 -11.69
CA THR A 645 15.63 -43.18 -12.34
C THR A 645 14.13 -43.33 -12.57
N VAL A 646 13.73 -43.28 -13.84
CA VAL A 646 12.36 -43.58 -14.29
C VAL A 646 12.35 -44.92 -15.01
N SER A 647 11.45 -45.80 -14.58
CA SER A 647 11.26 -47.06 -15.29
C SER A 647 10.49 -46.82 -16.60
N PRO A 648 11.08 -47.12 -17.77
CA PRO A 648 10.42 -46.90 -19.06
C PRO A 648 9.18 -47.77 -19.25
N ASN A 649 8.99 -48.79 -18.42
CA ASN A 649 7.77 -49.61 -18.42
C ASN A 649 6.61 -48.97 -17.65
N VAL A 650 6.85 -47.88 -16.91
CA VAL A 650 5.88 -47.19 -16.07
C VAL A 650 5.53 -45.82 -16.64
N TYR A 651 6.51 -45.12 -17.21
CA TYR A 651 6.37 -43.77 -17.73
C TYR A 651 6.68 -43.77 -19.25
N SER A 652 5.82 -43.15 -20.04
CA SER A 652 5.92 -43.10 -21.50
C SER A 652 6.17 -41.68 -22.04
N SER A 653 6.12 -40.67 -21.21
CA SER A 653 6.36 -39.28 -21.60
C SER A 653 6.85 -38.42 -20.42
N VAL A 654 7.60 -37.38 -20.74
CA VAL A 654 7.96 -36.29 -19.84
C VAL A 654 7.15 -35.08 -20.24
N ASN A 655 6.53 -34.43 -19.27
CA ASN A 655 5.78 -33.19 -19.49
C ASN A 655 6.49 -32.05 -18.76
N LEU A 656 6.71 -30.96 -19.45
CA LEU A 656 7.32 -29.74 -18.93
C LEU A 656 6.42 -28.53 -19.26
N TRP A 657 6.22 -27.66 -18.31
CA TRP A 657 5.64 -26.36 -18.56
C TRP A 657 6.74 -25.35 -18.90
N VAL A 658 6.60 -24.66 -20.02
CA VAL A 658 7.56 -23.68 -20.51
C VAL A 658 6.83 -22.36 -20.77
N TYR A 659 7.35 -21.29 -20.19
CA TYR A 659 6.98 -19.93 -20.54
C TYR A 659 7.98 -19.43 -21.60
N GLY A 660 7.54 -19.29 -22.83
CA GLY A 660 8.41 -18.91 -23.95
C GLY A 660 8.61 -17.40 -24.04
N ASP A 661 9.72 -17.00 -24.64
CA ASP A 661 10.12 -15.61 -24.87
C ASP A 661 9.70 -15.06 -26.26
N GLU A 662 8.91 -15.84 -27.01
CA GLU A 662 8.48 -15.53 -28.40
C GLU A 662 9.63 -15.34 -29.41
N SER A 663 10.86 -15.64 -29.04
CA SER A 663 12.05 -15.50 -29.89
C SER A 663 12.03 -16.42 -31.11
N GLY A 664 11.23 -17.48 -31.08
CA GLY A 664 11.21 -18.52 -32.09
C GLY A 664 12.37 -19.51 -32.00
N ASN A 665 13.17 -19.44 -30.94
CA ASN A 665 14.23 -20.39 -30.64
C ASN A 665 13.67 -21.75 -30.28
N THR A 666 14.48 -22.80 -30.46
CA THR A 666 14.08 -24.16 -30.18
C THR A 666 14.56 -24.57 -28.78
N LEU A 667 13.63 -25.06 -27.95
CA LEU A 667 13.96 -25.76 -26.72
C LEU A 667 13.97 -27.27 -26.97
N SER A 668 15.05 -27.93 -26.60
CA SER A 668 15.19 -29.37 -26.73
C SER A 668 15.49 -29.99 -25.37
N PHE A 669 14.92 -31.17 -25.13
CA PHE A 669 15.27 -32.01 -23.99
C PHE A 669 16.28 -33.09 -24.42
N LEU A 670 17.34 -33.20 -23.63
CA LEU A 670 18.27 -34.28 -23.72
C LEU A 670 18.08 -35.20 -22.51
N TYR A 671 17.80 -36.46 -22.76
CA TYR A 671 17.81 -37.47 -21.69
C TYR A 671 18.76 -38.61 -22.05
N SER A 672 19.39 -39.18 -21.05
CA SER A 672 20.32 -40.28 -21.21
C SER A 672 19.82 -41.54 -20.51
N ASP A 673 19.90 -42.68 -21.17
CA ASP A 673 19.65 -43.98 -20.57
C ASP A 673 20.93 -44.59 -19.92
N GLY A 674 21.98 -43.78 -19.83
CA GLY A 674 23.29 -44.18 -19.31
C GLY A 674 24.22 -44.74 -20.39
N SER A 675 23.76 -45.02 -21.62
CA SER A 675 24.57 -45.57 -22.72
C SER A 675 24.55 -44.71 -23.98
N THR A 676 23.41 -44.08 -24.29
CA THR A 676 23.21 -43.22 -25.47
C THR A 676 22.33 -42.03 -25.10
N GLY A 677 22.75 -40.83 -25.50
CA GLY A 677 21.92 -39.62 -25.33
C GLY A 677 20.89 -39.52 -26.47
N TYR A 678 19.65 -39.26 -26.14
CA TYR A 678 18.61 -38.94 -27.12
C TYR A 678 18.26 -37.43 -27.04
N GLN A 679 18.01 -36.84 -28.19
CA GLN A 679 17.58 -35.46 -28.29
C GLN A 679 16.15 -35.43 -28.83
N GLU A 680 15.23 -34.92 -28.08
CA GLU A 680 13.85 -34.72 -28.51
C GLU A 680 13.53 -33.23 -28.62
N GLN A 681 13.03 -32.82 -29.76
CA GLN A 681 12.69 -31.44 -30.02
C GLN A 681 11.28 -31.16 -29.53
N ILE A 682 11.14 -30.28 -28.56
CA ILE A 682 9.82 -29.91 -27.96
C ILE A 682 9.03 -28.97 -28.86
N GLY A 683 9.63 -28.43 -29.92
CA GLY A 683 8.96 -27.49 -30.81
C GLY A 683 9.13 -26.03 -30.41
N ARG A 684 8.52 -25.12 -31.16
CA ARG A 684 8.50 -23.69 -30.81
C ARG A 684 7.59 -23.47 -29.63
N ALA A 685 8.09 -22.82 -28.59
CA ALA A 685 7.26 -22.39 -27.49
C ALA A 685 6.25 -21.37 -28.01
N HIS A 686 4.98 -21.73 -28.01
CA HIS A 686 3.89 -20.75 -28.18
C HIS A 686 3.34 -20.43 -26.80
N VAL A 687 3.30 -19.15 -26.50
CA VAL A 687 2.70 -18.60 -25.26
C VAL A 687 1.20 -18.76 -25.32
#